data_bd21778df2f33d89b8cd5103f3e5c9e6
#
_entry.id   bd21778df2f33d89b8cd5103f3e5c9e6
#
_cell.length_a   1.000
_cell.length_b   1.000
_cell.length_c   1.000
_cell.angle_alpha   90.00
_cell.angle_beta   90.00
_cell.angle_gamma   90.00
#
_symmetry.space_group_name_H-M   'P 1'
#
loop_
_entity.id
_entity.type
_entity.pdbx_description
1 polymer ?
#
loop_
_entity_poly.entity_id
_entity_poly.type
_entity_poly.pdbx_seq_one_letter_code
_entity_poly.pdbx_strand_id
1 'polypeptide(L)'
;MLKNLRFDKLTNSGKEIPNTILRGNLYLKEIGNLKQQISEEAIISLKILDEKNFDYLLNVENEEFDEENESWKILQFKITNECHFKTYINKNENYCLMWQKNLSFFIFEFFNDAEIKSNRPIFLENLSVLITSNDFNIDIAKAKKEETKSQYIMVYDVIEDIDKFIEDNYQNLKESNQMNEMNKQMLNMKISLIKLNELFPNSTTIFSKEGNLFKYNKDTEKTELIIENGLFLIIKVENFTYYIICEENNSVVVYTKICQNANILIFDKENIIMFADIKGEKGKEKAEAYSFSFYQNFNIETLKKLISKCLYETSSLVPYEQLENSSKMIIDNINNLNESFQSTNTDVQEKDIEFGDSTENKDLEHKNKFSVQAYLYDRTFVAKDNNTIEVFKPNNSGNLLSVMNIPSVNEYEGKKIDLNKAKMFMSDTNMLLKDKKNNNSLFQFDIEKGKIIEEWNTGNMNILDFNHSKKFNQMEDDKVINCINENNILILDGRIDKHNKIAKIKQYKTNPKFNCITSTLTGNTAIGSINGDIRLYDDLTKKAKTLLSTYGDPIRAIDVTKDGSYILATCDKYLIVINTVNDNNNLNGFEKPLGKSKHGPKTLKISPQDVVKYGLENDKFTPAKFNISKNDKESNITTSIGEYIVIWNFKKIQKGIVNQYKIKKVNQFVIGNTFKYNKNQVIVTMPNNLRIQNQKYCDYE
;
A
#
# COMPACT_ATOMS: atom_id res chain seq x y z
N MET A 1 43.47 -2.41 3.57
CA MET A 1 42.06 -2.14 3.81
C MET A 1 41.17 -2.91 2.86
N LEU A 2 41.30 -2.79 1.57
CA LEU A 2 40.45 -3.52 0.58
C LEU A 2 40.52 -5.06 0.69
N LYS A 3 41.59 -5.65 1.29
CA LYS A 3 41.72 -7.11 1.50
C LYS A 3 40.63 -7.73 2.40
N ASN A 4 39.97 -6.94 3.24
CA ASN A 4 38.91 -7.41 4.15
C ASN A 4 37.47 -7.29 3.56
N LEU A 5 37.32 -6.60 2.45
CA LEU A 5 36.05 -6.53 1.73
C LEU A 5 35.95 -7.81 0.87
N ARG A 6 35.04 -8.72 1.24
CA ARG A 6 34.71 -9.88 0.39
C ARG A 6 33.96 -9.37 -0.83
N PHE A 7 34.67 -9.24 -1.94
CA PHE A 7 34.08 -9.07 -3.26
C PHE A 7 33.84 -10.48 -3.82
N ASP A 8 32.62 -10.75 -4.23
CA ASP A 8 32.31 -11.95 -4.99
C ASP A 8 33.11 -11.88 -6.28
N LYS A 9 33.86 -12.95 -6.60
CA LYS A 9 34.59 -13.07 -7.87
C LYS A 9 33.54 -13.24 -8.98
N LEU A 10 32.94 -12.11 -9.41
CA LEU A 10 32.05 -12.09 -10.54
C LEU A 10 32.89 -12.14 -11.82
N THR A 11 32.51 -13.01 -12.73
CA THR A 11 33.24 -13.23 -13.98
C THR A 11 33.12 -12.00 -14.90
N ASN A 12 34.16 -11.69 -15.67
CA ASN A 12 34.25 -10.54 -16.60
C ASN A 12 33.30 -10.62 -17.82
N SER A 13 32.21 -11.36 -17.76
CA SER A 13 31.36 -11.78 -18.89
C SER A 13 30.10 -10.94 -19.10
N GLY A 14 30.02 -9.71 -18.55
CA GLY A 14 28.84 -8.85 -18.75
C GLY A 14 28.92 -7.97 -19.99
N LYS A 15 27.76 -7.67 -20.60
CA LYS A 15 27.64 -6.71 -21.72
C LYS A 15 27.58 -5.29 -21.15
N GLU A 16 28.50 -4.43 -21.61
CA GLU A 16 28.51 -3.01 -21.23
C GLU A 16 27.34 -2.25 -21.86
N ILE A 17 26.79 -1.30 -21.11
CA ILE A 17 25.76 -0.39 -21.59
C ILE A 17 26.48 0.76 -22.32
N PRO A 18 26.12 1.07 -23.58
CA PRO A 18 26.75 2.16 -24.34
C PRO A 18 26.63 3.51 -23.61
N ASN A 19 27.65 4.33 -23.73
CA ASN A 19 27.74 5.68 -23.17
C ASN A 19 27.64 5.75 -21.62
N THR A 20 27.98 4.67 -20.92
CA THR A 20 28.03 4.64 -19.44
C THR A 20 29.45 4.51 -18.90
N ILE A 21 30.47 4.74 -19.72
CA ILE A 21 31.88 4.72 -19.29
C ILE A 21 32.27 6.15 -18.94
N LEU A 22 32.63 6.39 -17.68
CA LEU A 22 32.99 7.71 -17.17
C LEU A 22 34.25 7.61 -16.32
N ARG A 23 35.04 8.70 -16.27
CA ARG A 23 36.31 8.80 -15.53
C ARG A 23 36.16 9.72 -14.32
N GLY A 24 36.95 9.42 -13.28
CA GLY A 24 36.96 10.22 -12.06
C GLY A 24 37.89 9.64 -11.00
N ASN A 25 37.84 10.25 -9.81
CA ASN A 25 38.56 9.80 -8.64
C ASN A 25 37.70 8.90 -7.77
N LEU A 26 38.23 7.77 -7.29
CA LEU A 26 37.50 6.90 -6.38
C LEU A 26 38.05 7.03 -4.96
N TYR A 27 37.14 7.19 -4.01
CA TYR A 27 37.42 7.28 -2.58
C TYR A 27 36.65 6.20 -1.80
N LEU A 28 37.26 5.76 -0.71
CA LEU A 28 36.65 4.89 0.29
C LEU A 28 36.52 5.65 1.60
N LYS A 29 35.36 5.59 2.22
CA LYS A 29 35.07 6.08 3.55
C LYS A 29 34.54 4.94 4.41
N GLU A 30 35.30 4.59 5.43
CA GLU A 30 34.85 3.74 6.54
C GLU A 30 34.54 4.63 7.74
N ILE A 31 33.57 4.18 8.55
CA ILE A 31 33.13 4.98 9.69
C ILE A 31 34.21 5.06 10.76
N GLY A 32 34.34 6.24 11.32
CA GLY A 32 35.42 6.54 12.26
C GLY A 32 36.79 6.76 11.60
N ASN A 33 36.93 6.59 10.27
CA ASN A 33 38.14 6.85 9.52
C ASN A 33 37.95 8.04 8.58
N LEU A 34 39.05 8.73 8.25
CA LEU A 34 38.99 9.80 7.23
C LEU A 34 38.72 9.21 5.85
N LYS A 35 38.11 10.00 4.98
CA LYS A 35 37.93 9.66 3.55
C LYS A 35 39.31 9.44 2.91
N GLN A 36 39.52 8.27 2.31
CA GLN A 36 40.78 7.90 1.65
C GLN A 36 40.57 7.82 0.14
N GLN A 37 41.45 8.45 -0.62
CA GLN A 37 41.53 8.26 -2.05
C GLN A 37 42.15 6.90 -2.35
N ILE A 38 41.48 6.09 -3.17
CA ILE A 38 41.94 4.74 -3.53
C ILE A 38 42.30 4.60 -5.01
N SER A 39 41.92 5.60 -5.83
CA SER A 39 42.39 5.76 -7.21
C SER A 39 42.22 7.22 -7.64
N GLU A 40 43.21 7.75 -8.36
CA GLU A 40 43.19 9.08 -8.99
C GLU A 40 42.59 9.04 -10.40
N GLU A 41 42.71 7.90 -11.09
CA GLU A 41 42.16 7.67 -12.41
C GLU A 41 41.37 6.34 -12.41
N ALA A 42 40.10 6.41 -12.09
CA ALA A 42 39.20 5.27 -12.14
C ALA A 42 38.17 5.42 -13.24
N ILE A 43 37.81 4.31 -13.88
CA ILE A 43 36.71 4.23 -14.84
C ILE A 43 35.53 3.55 -14.16
N ILE A 44 34.36 4.20 -14.20
CA ILE A 44 33.10 3.62 -13.78
C ILE A 44 32.24 3.25 -14.99
N SER A 45 31.65 2.05 -14.97
CA SER A 45 30.77 1.58 -16.06
C SER A 45 29.61 0.72 -15.53
N LEU A 46 28.56 0.58 -16.34
CA LEU A 46 27.40 -0.28 -16.03
C LEU A 46 27.44 -1.51 -16.94
N LYS A 47 27.25 -2.70 -16.36
CA LYS A 47 27.25 -3.98 -17.08
C LYS A 47 25.98 -4.79 -16.78
N ILE A 48 25.48 -5.47 -17.81
CA ILE A 48 24.40 -6.44 -17.73
C ILE A 48 25.03 -7.84 -17.73
N LEU A 49 24.85 -8.60 -16.64
CA LEU A 49 25.30 -9.99 -16.56
C LEU A 49 24.22 -10.93 -17.11
N ASP A 50 23.02 -10.81 -16.59
CA ASP A 50 21.85 -11.60 -17.00
C ASP A 50 20.58 -10.74 -16.93
N GLU A 51 20.01 -10.42 -18.10
CA GLU A 51 18.79 -9.63 -18.18
C GLU A 51 17.55 -10.40 -17.72
N LYS A 52 17.56 -11.73 -17.84
CA LYS A 52 16.42 -12.58 -17.43
C LYS A 52 16.31 -12.74 -15.92
N ASN A 53 17.46 -12.75 -15.24
CA ASN A 53 17.56 -12.84 -13.79
C ASN A 53 17.76 -11.49 -13.12
N PHE A 54 17.70 -10.38 -13.87
CA PHE A 54 17.86 -9.00 -13.39
C PHE A 54 19.21 -8.76 -12.68
N ASP A 55 20.26 -9.38 -13.17
CA ASP A 55 21.63 -9.27 -12.64
C ASP A 55 22.41 -8.18 -13.38
N TYR A 56 22.71 -7.09 -12.65
CA TYR A 56 23.40 -5.92 -13.15
C TYR A 56 24.57 -5.55 -12.25
N LEU A 57 25.63 -4.99 -12.85
CA LEU A 57 26.85 -4.58 -12.12
C LEU A 57 27.19 -3.11 -12.37
N LEU A 58 27.59 -2.45 -11.28
CA LEU A 58 28.42 -1.26 -11.31
C LEU A 58 29.89 -1.74 -11.27
N ASN A 59 30.63 -1.49 -12.34
CA ASN A 59 32.02 -1.89 -12.48
C ASN A 59 32.92 -0.67 -12.33
N VAL A 60 33.95 -0.75 -11.52
CA VAL A 60 34.95 0.30 -11.34
C VAL A 60 36.32 -0.30 -11.61
N GLU A 61 37.01 0.25 -12.60
CA GLU A 61 38.36 -0.19 -13.01
C GLU A 61 39.38 0.87 -12.59
N ASN A 62 40.55 0.42 -12.12
CA ASN A 62 41.66 1.30 -11.80
C ASN A 62 42.59 1.39 -13.01
N GLU A 63 42.72 2.56 -13.63
CA GLU A 63 43.64 2.76 -14.78
C GLU A 63 45.11 2.72 -14.37
N GLU A 64 45.43 3.06 -13.11
CA GLU A 64 46.77 3.04 -12.53
C GLU A 64 47.14 1.69 -11.89
N PHE A 65 46.61 0.58 -12.39
CA PHE A 65 46.89 -0.74 -11.84
C PHE A 65 48.36 -1.12 -11.96
N ASP A 66 48.99 -1.42 -10.82
CA ASP A 66 50.39 -1.90 -10.73
C ASP A 66 50.39 -3.28 -10.06
N GLU A 67 50.87 -4.30 -10.80
CA GLU A 67 50.96 -5.69 -10.31
C GLU A 67 51.97 -5.86 -9.16
N GLU A 68 53.03 -5.05 -9.13
CA GLU A 68 54.08 -5.14 -8.12
C GLU A 68 53.63 -4.61 -6.74
N ASN A 69 52.70 -3.64 -6.72
CA ASN A 69 52.20 -3.00 -5.51
C ASN A 69 50.88 -3.59 -4.97
N GLU A 70 50.47 -4.77 -5.46
CA GLU A 70 49.18 -5.41 -5.06
C GLU A 70 47.97 -4.44 -5.10
N SER A 71 47.94 -3.49 -6.04
CA SER A 71 46.81 -2.58 -6.22
C SER A 71 45.59 -3.35 -6.77
N TRP A 72 44.39 -2.86 -6.45
CA TRP A 72 43.20 -3.48 -7.00
C TRP A 72 43.03 -3.08 -8.48
N LYS A 73 42.60 -4.03 -9.32
CA LYS A 73 42.39 -3.82 -10.76
C LYS A 73 40.92 -3.48 -11.07
N ILE A 74 40.01 -4.24 -10.51
CA ILE A 74 38.55 -4.11 -10.77
C ILE A 74 37.78 -4.31 -9.47
N LEU A 75 36.84 -3.41 -9.20
CA LEU A 75 35.82 -3.54 -8.16
C LEU A 75 34.45 -3.68 -8.81
N GLN A 76 33.67 -4.67 -8.37
CA GLN A 76 32.35 -4.95 -8.92
C GLN A 76 31.30 -4.91 -7.83
N PHE A 77 30.23 -4.17 -8.08
CA PHE A 77 29.12 -4.02 -7.15
C PHE A 77 27.82 -4.45 -7.84
N LYS A 78 27.11 -5.41 -7.25
CA LYS A 78 25.79 -5.80 -7.74
C LYS A 78 24.82 -4.63 -7.51
N ILE A 79 24.15 -4.19 -8.57
CA ILE A 79 23.21 -3.05 -8.50
C ILE A 79 21.90 -3.53 -7.86
N THR A 80 21.62 -3.01 -6.66
CA THR A 80 20.39 -3.24 -5.91
C THR A 80 19.97 -1.93 -5.22
N ASN A 81 18.75 -1.81 -4.76
CA ASN A 81 18.30 -0.67 -3.96
C ASN A 81 19.03 -0.59 -2.60
N GLU A 82 19.59 -1.70 -2.10
CA GLU A 82 20.38 -1.75 -0.86
C GLU A 82 21.72 -0.99 -0.97
N CYS A 83 22.18 -0.66 -2.18
CA CYS A 83 23.38 0.15 -2.37
C CYS A 83 23.19 1.63 -2.01
N HIS A 84 21.96 2.09 -1.81
CA HIS A 84 21.61 3.45 -1.39
C HIS A 84 22.35 4.53 -2.18
N PHE A 85 22.24 4.50 -3.51
CA PHE A 85 22.91 5.46 -4.38
C PHE A 85 22.48 6.89 -4.11
N LYS A 86 23.45 7.80 -4.01
CA LYS A 86 23.24 9.24 -3.78
C LYS A 86 24.14 10.04 -4.70
N THR A 87 23.66 11.17 -5.19
CA THR A 87 24.47 12.14 -5.94
C THR A 87 24.49 13.48 -5.21
N TYR A 88 25.62 14.17 -5.26
CA TYR A 88 25.79 15.48 -4.63
C TYR A 88 26.92 16.27 -5.31
N ILE A 89 27.00 17.58 -5.02
CA ILE A 89 28.10 18.44 -5.41
C ILE A 89 28.97 18.67 -4.17
N ASN A 90 30.27 18.42 -4.26
CA ASN A 90 31.19 18.65 -3.16
C ASN A 90 31.59 20.14 -3.06
N LYS A 91 32.33 20.50 -1.99
CA LYS A 91 32.83 21.88 -1.74
C LYS A 91 33.72 22.44 -2.85
N ASN A 92 34.26 21.61 -3.73
CA ASN A 92 35.08 22.00 -4.87
C ASN A 92 34.24 22.09 -6.18
N GLU A 93 32.92 22.11 -6.07
CA GLU A 93 31.96 22.13 -7.17
C GLU A 93 32.03 20.92 -8.12
N ASN A 94 32.65 19.80 -7.67
CA ASN A 94 32.69 18.56 -8.43
C ASN A 94 31.46 17.69 -8.13
N TYR A 95 30.93 17.07 -9.18
CA TYR A 95 29.79 16.18 -9.04
C TYR A 95 30.24 14.80 -8.54
N CYS A 96 29.55 14.22 -7.57
CA CYS A 96 29.91 12.96 -6.94
C CYS A 96 28.73 11.97 -6.99
N LEU A 97 29.07 10.69 -7.15
CA LEU A 97 28.17 9.55 -6.93
C LEU A 97 28.69 8.78 -5.71
N MET A 98 27.83 8.56 -4.73
CA MET A 98 28.12 7.79 -3.53
C MET A 98 27.23 6.56 -3.48
N TRP A 99 27.78 5.42 -3.05
CA TRP A 99 27.02 4.20 -2.76
C TRP A 99 27.63 3.46 -1.57
N GLN A 100 26.81 2.60 -0.97
CA GLN A 100 27.21 1.80 0.19
C GLN A 100 27.40 0.33 -0.17
N LYS A 101 28.43 -0.29 0.38
CA LYS A 101 28.58 -1.74 0.41
C LYS A 101 29.03 -2.16 1.81
N ASN A 102 28.18 -2.90 2.52
CA ASN A 102 28.35 -3.21 3.94
C ASN A 102 28.50 -1.93 4.79
N LEU A 103 29.59 -1.83 5.57
CA LEU A 103 29.91 -0.68 6.44
C LEU A 103 30.81 0.35 5.75
N SER A 104 31.06 0.23 4.46
CA SER A 104 31.95 1.11 3.70
C SER A 104 31.15 1.90 2.68
N PHE A 105 31.50 3.17 2.51
CA PHE A 105 30.95 4.07 1.50
C PHE A 105 32.00 4.29 0.42
N PHE A 106 31.59 4.11 -0.83
CA PHE A 106 32.38 4.42 -2.01
C PHE A 106 31.88 5.73 -2.59
N ILE A 107 32.81 6.61 -2.94
CA ILE A 107 32.52 7.93 -3.47
C ILE A 107 33.30 8.08 -4.78
N PHE A 108 32.57 8.24 -5.89
CA PHE A 108 33.16 8.50 -7.20
C PHE A 108 32.97 9.97 -7.55
N GLU A 109 34.07 10.71 -7.63
CA GLU A 109 34.11 12.12 -8.00
C GLU A 109 34.40 12.22 -9.49
N PHE A 110 33.42 12.62 -10.28
CA PHE A 110 33.53 12.71 -11.73
C PHE A 110 34.49 13.82 -12.17
N PHE A 111 35.29 13.58 -13.19
CA PHE A 111 36.09 14.63 -13.82
C PHE A 111 35.16 15.68 -14.46
N ASN A 112 35.68 16.91 -14.57
CA ASN A 112 34.86 18.06 -14.94
C ASN A 112 35.02 18.46 -16.42
N ASP A 113 35.37 17.51 -17.31
CA ASP A 113 35.47 17.72 -18.74
C ASP A 113 34.11 17.69 -19.47
N ALA A 114 34.12 18.15 -20.73
CA ALA A 114 32.88 18.31 -21.50
C ALA A 114 32.22 16.97 -21.85
N GLU A 115 33.01 15.92 -22.10
CA GLU A 115 32.52 14.58 -22.44
C GLU A 115 31.82 13.95 -21.24
N ILE A 116 32.44 13.98 -20.06
CA ILE A 116 31.85 13.45 -18.82
C ILE A 116 30.60 14.22 -18.43
N LYS A 117 30.59 15.56 -18.57
CA LYS A 117 29.39 16.37 -18.33
C LYS A 117 28.20 15.99 -19.22
N SER A 118 28.46 15.63 -20.49
CA SER A 118 27.41 15.22 -21.43
C SER A 118 26.92 13.79 -21.17
N ASN A 119 27.80 12.86 -20.77
CA ASN A 119 27.47 11.45 -20.58
C ASN A 119 26.98 11.10 -19.18
N ARG A 120 27.33 11.90 -18.15
CA ARG A 120 26.90 11.67 -16.77
C ARG A 120 25.38 11.57 -16.59
N PRO A 121 24.52 12.43 -17.16
CA PRO A 121 23.07 12.26 -17.04
C PRO A 121 22.59 10.93 -17.64
N ILE A 122 23.18 10.49 -18.74
CA ILE A 122 22.87 9.21 -19.40
C ILE A 122 23.25 8.03 -18.48
N PHE A 123 24.43 8.11 -17.85
CA PHE A 123 24.87 7.11 -16.87
C PHE A 123 23.90 7.00 -15.68
N LEU A 124 23.54 8.14 -15.08
CA LEU A 124 22.63 8.15 -13.91
C LEU A 124 21.22 7.68 -14.26
N GLU A 125 20.73 8.02 -15.43
CA GLU A 125 19.45 7.50 -15.94
C GLU A 125 19.49 5.99 -16.11
N ASN A 126 20.53 5.45 -16.74
CA ASN A 126 20.70 4.00 -16.90
C ASN A 126 20.85 3.30 -15.56
N LEU A 127 21.64 3.85 -14.62
CA LEU A 127 21.76 3.30 -13.26
C LEU A 127 20.38 3.24 -12.57
N SER A 128 19.59 4.29 -12.63
CA SER A 128 18.23 4.32 -12.08
C SER A 128 17.31 3.28 -12.72
N VAL A 129 17.41 3.08 -14.04
CA VAL A 129 16.68 2.04 -14.78
C VAL A 129 17.06 0.64 -14.31
N LEU A 130 18.34 0.36 -14.11
CA LEU A 130 18.81 -0.95 -13.65
C LEU A 130 18.36 -1.26 -12.22
N ILE A 131 18.39 -0.27 -11.32
CA ILE A 131 17.84 -0.40 -9.97
C ILE A 131 16.33 -0.71 -10.04
N THR A 132 15.58 0.04 -10.84
CA THR A 132 14.13 -0.18 -11.04
C THR A 132 13.85 -1.58 -11.60
N SER A 133 14.60 -2.02 -12.60
CA SER A 133 14.48 -3.34 -13.20
C SER A 133 14.74 -4.47 -12.18
N ASN A 134 15.78 -4.33 -11.36
CA ASN A 134 16.11 -5.27 -10.31
C ASN A 134 15.07 -5.31 -9.18
N ASP A 135 14.62 -4.14 -8.71
CA ASP A 135 13.70 -4.04 -7.57
C ASP A 135 12.30 -4.58 -7.90
N PHE A 136 11.81 -4.33 -9.12
CA PHE A 136 10.49 -4.79 -9.57
C PHE A 136 10.48 -6.09 -10.36
N ASN A 137 11.64 -6.68 -10.64
CA ASN A 137 11.79 -7.85 -11.52
C ASN A 137 11.11 -7.65 -12.89
N ILE A 138 11.36 -6.50 -13.51
CA ILE A 138 10.83 -6.13 -14.82
C ILE A 138 11.95 -5.92 -15.83
N ASP A 139 11.68 -6.17 -17.12
CA ASP A 139 12.69 -5.94 -18.16
C ASP A 139 13.10 -4.46 -18.29
N ILE A 140 14.33 -4.22 -18.80
CA ILE A 140 14.91 -2.87 -18.93
C ILE A 140 14.01 -1.95 -19.77
N ALA A 141 13.33 -2.47 -20.78
CA ALA A 141 12.45 -1.68 -21.64
C ALA A 141 11.21 -1.19 -20.90
N LYS A 142 10.69 -1.98 -19.94
CA LYS A 142 9.62 -1.56 -19.04
C LYS A 142 10.12 -0.62 -17.95
N ALA A 143 11.29 -0.93 -17.33
CA ALA A 143 11.90 -0.06 -16.34
C ALA A 143 12.17 1.35 -16.87
N LYS A 144 12.54 1.50 -18.14
CA LYS A 144 12.72 2.82 -18.81
C LYS A 144 11.44 3.66 -18.85
N LYS A 145 10.26 3.06 -18.76
CA LYS A 145 8.94 3.74 -18.83
C LYS A 145 8.34 4.03 -17.46
N GLU A 146 8.92 3.51 -16.37
CA GLU A 146 8.41 3.76 -15.02
C GLU A 146 8.71 5.20 -14.57
N GLU A 147 7.71 5.88 -14.03
CA GLU A 147 7.82 7.27 -13.55
C GLU A 147 8.60 7.38 -12.22
N THR A 148 8.85 6.26 -11.55
CA THR A 148 9.47 6.21 -10.22
C THR A 148 11.00 6.15 -10.23
N LYS A 149 11.64 6.17 -11.41
CA LYS A 149 13.11 6.04 -11.57
C LYS A 149 13.92 7.04 -10.73
N SER A 150 13.45 8.28 -10.63
CA SER A 150 14.14 9.35 -9.89
C SER A 150 14.14 9.15 -8.37
N GLN A 151 13.35 8.18 -7.85
CA GLN A 151 13.24 7.92 -6.41
C GLN A 151 14.38 7.04 -5.86
N TYR A 152 15.11 6.33 -6.73
CA TYR A 152 16.15 5.38 -6.33
C TYR A 152 17.54 6.00 -6.16
N ILE A 153 17.77 7.17 -6.74
CA ILE A 153 19.00 7.93 -6.55
C ILE A 153 18.64 9.23 -5.83
N MET A 154 19.03 9.34 -4.56
CA MET A 154 18.81 10.57 -3.80
C MET A 154 19.76 11.66 -4.31
N VAL A 155 19.19 12.84 -4.61
CA VAL A 155 19.94 14.00 -5.10
C VAL A 155 20.07 15.04 -3.98
N TYR A 156 21.29 15.44 -3.68
CA TYR A 156 21.60 16.52 -2.76
C TYR A 156 22.28 17.66 -3.52
N ASP A 157 21.94 18.91 -3.20
CA ASP A 157 22.47 20.07 -3.93
C ASP A 157 23.98 20.26 -3.65
N VAL A 158 24.34 20.50 -2.39
CA VAL A 158 25.73 20.65 -1.96
C VAL A 158 25.94 19.96 -0.61
N ILE A 159 27.03 19.20 -0.51
CA ILE A 159 27.52 18.64 0.76
C ILE A 159 28.89 19.22 1.04
N GLU A 160 28.98 20.13 2.03
CA GLU A 160 30.23 20.81 2.39
C GLU A 160 31.20 19.87 3.13
N ASP A 161 30.67 19.03 4.02
CA ASP A 161 31.44 18.07 4.82
C ASP A 161 30.83 16.66 4.67
N ILE A 162 31.40 15.88 3.77
CA ILE A 162 30.93 14.51 3.46
C ILE A 162 31.21 13.55 4.63
N ASP A 163 32.27 13.79 5.42
CA ASP A 163 32.60 12.92 6.53
C ASP A 163 31.53 13.05 7.63
N LYS A 164 31.18 14.27 7.96
CA LYS A 164 30.11 14.58 8.91
C LYS A 164 28.73 14.10 8.38
N PHE A 165 28.46 14.33 7.09
CA PHE A 165 27.19 13.89 6.48
C PHE A 165 27.04 12.35 6.56
N ILE A 166 28.12 11.59 6.31
CA ILE A 166 28.09 10.13 6.42
C ILE A 166 27.92 9.71 7.89
N GLU A 167 28.60 10.35 8.82
CA GLU A 167 28.51 10.03 10.25
C GLU A 167 27.13 10.33 10.82
N ASP A 168 26.53 11.48 10.50
CA ASP A 168 25.18 11.86 10.94
C ASP A 168 24.08 10.95 10.36
N ASN A 169 24.23 10.49 9.11
CA ASN A 169 23.29 9.59 8.46
C ASN A 169 23.56 8.10 8.77
N TYR A 170 24.75 7.75 9.23
CA TYR A 170 25.13 6.37 9.50
C TYR A 170 24.49 5.82 10.76
N GLN A 171 24.28 6.60 11.78
CA GLN A 171 23.54 6.14 12.96
C GLN A 171 22.20 5.55 12.53
N ASN A 172 21.50 6.22 11.63
CA ASN A 172 20.23 5.74 11.07
C ASN A 172 20.37 4.45 10.23
N LEU A 173 21.49 4.28 9.50
CA LEU A 173 21.76 3.12 8.65
C LEU A 173 22.32 1.93 9.43
N LYS A 174 23.16 2.17 10.46
CA LYS A 174 23.69 1.13 11.35
C LYS A 174 22.56 0.44 12.11
N GLU A 175 21.63 1.22 12.58
CA GLU A 175 20.45 0.74 13.32
C GLU A 175 19.56 -0.11 12.40
N SER A 176 19.34 0.30 11.14
CA SER A 176 18.55 -0.48 10.17
C SER A 176 19.27 -1.75 9.68
N ASN A 177 20.60 -1.71 9.49
CA ASN A 177 21.39 -2.86 9.03
C ASN A 177 21.67 -3.88 10.15
N GLN A 178 21.92 -3.44 11.38
CA GLN A 178 21.98 -4.35 12.54
C GLN A 178 20.65 -5.07 12.76
N MET A 179 19.53 -4.37 12.54
CA MET A 179 18.20 -4.94 12.63
C MET A 179 17.96 -6.00 11.53
N ASN A 180 18.42 -5.75 10.31
CA ASN A 180 18.29 -6.70 9.20
C ASN A 180 19.25 -7.91 9.35
N GLU A 181 20.46 -7.73 9.85
CA GLU A 181 21.39 -8.84 10.15
C GLU A 181 20.94 -9.64 11.37
N MET A 182 20.42 -8.99 12.41
CA MET A 182 19.80 -9.68 13.56
C MET A 182 18.59 -10.50 13.13
N ASN A 183 17.71 -9.97 12.28
CA ASN A 183 16.59 -10.71 11.73
C ASN A 183 17.03 -11.90 10.87
N LYS A 184 18.12 -11.80 10.10
CA LYS A 184 18.73 -12.92 9.35
C LYS A 184 19.37 -13.98 10.24
N GLN A 185 20.06 -13.58 11.30
CA GLN A 185 20.71 -14.51 12.23
C GLN A 185 19.70 -15.25 13.10
N MET A 186 18.56 -14.59 13.45
CA MET A 186 17.48 -15.23 14.21
C MET A 186 16.68 -16.25 13.41
N LEU A 187 16.53 -16.09 12.10
CA LEU A 187 15.91 -17.10 11.23
C LEU A 187 16.68 -18.44 11.21
N ASN A 188 17.95 -18.42 11.52
CA ASN A 188 18.85 -19.59 11.49
C ASN A 188 19.20 -20.16 12.89
N MET A 189 18.80 -19.51 13.98
CA MET A 189 19.01 -20.04 15.32
C MET A 189 17.78 -20.77 15.84
N LYS A 190 17.93 -22.03 16.17
CA LYS A 190 17.10 -22.73 17.16
C LYS A 190 17.03 -21.82 18.40
N ILE A 191 15.81 -21.61 18.90
CA ILE A 191 15.46 -20.78 20.06
C ILE A 191 16.49 -21.01 21.20
N SER A 192 17.56 -20.23 21.21
CA SER A 192 18.40 -20.05 22.38
C SER A 192 17.78 -18.89 23.17
N LEU A 193 17.56 -19.10 24.45
CA LEU A 193 17.01 -18.12 25.38
C LEU A 193 17.87 -16.85 25.37
N ILE A 194 17.45 -15.80 24.65
CA ILE A 194 18.21 -14.57 24.47
C ILE A 194 17.61 -13.50 25.39
N LYS A 195 18.46 -12.77 26.08
CA LYS A 195 18.02 -11.69 26.99
C LYS A 195 17.62 -10.44 26.20
N LEU A 196 16.66 -9.70 26.71
CA LEU A 196 16.16 -8.46 26.08
C LEU A 196 17.28 -7.47 25.75
N ASN A 197 18.22 -7.27 26.65
CA ASN A 197 19.35 -6.34 26.45
C ASN A 197 20.36 -6.77 25.38
N GLU A 198 20.38 -8.06 25.05
CA GLU A 198 21.21 -8.58 23.96
C GLU A 198 20.55 -8.34 22.59
N LEU A 199 19.20 -8.42 22.55
CA LEU A 199 18.39 -8.15 21.35
C LEU A 199 18.24 -6.66 21.07
N PHE A 200 18.00 -5.88 22.11
CA PHE A 200 17.68 -4.45 22.00
C PHE A 200 18.47 -3.63 23.05
N PRO A 201 19.81 -3.45 22.83
CA PRO A 201 20.72 -2.94 23.87
C PRO A 201 20.41 -1.53 24.37
N ASN A 202 19.77 -0.68 23.57
CA ASN A 202 19.45 0.70 23.93
C ASN A 202 17.94 0.95 24.03
N SER A 203 17.15 -0.11 24.16
CA SER A 203 15.69 0.03 24.24
C SER A 203 15.22 0.57 25.58
N THR A 204 14.11 1.28 25.56
CA THR A 204 13.42 1.75 26.78
C THR A 204 12.07 1.03 26.89
N THR A 205 11.84 0.40 28.02
CA THR A 205 10.53 -0.20 28.32
C THR A 205 9.54 0.90 28.67
N ILE A 206 8.45 0.98 27.90
CA ILE A 206 7.38 1.97 28.09
C ILE A 206 6.12 1.37 28.69
N PHE A 207 6.03 0.04 28.70
CA PHE A 207 4.92 -0.71 29.30
C PHE A 207 5.38 -2.10 29.74
N SER A 208 4.88 -2.57 30.89
CA SER A 208 5.18 -3.90 31.43
C SER A 208 4.00 -4.43 32.22
N LYS A 209 3.54 -5.65 31.95
CA LYS A 209 2.51 -6.36 32.72
C LYS A 209 2.65 -7.87 32.63
N GLU A 210 2.22 -8.57 33.68
CA GLU A 210 2.23 -10.03 33.76
C GLU A 210 0.96 -10.66 33.21
N GLY A 211 1.09 -11.91 32.72
CA GLY A 211 -0.01 -12.69 32.19
C GLY A 211 0.46 -13.97 31.51
N ASN A 212 -0.42 -14.56 30.71
CA ASN A 212 -0.17 -15.82 30.02
C ASN A 212 -0.14 -15.62 28.51
N LEU A 213 0.86 -16.22 27.84
CA LEU A 213 1.01 -16.20 26.38
C LEU A 213 0.51 -17.51 25.78
N PHE A 214 -0.31 -17.39 24.76
CA PHE A 214 -0.82 -18.51 23.97
C PHE A 214 -0.41 -18.34 22.51
N LYS A 215 -0.17 -19.47 21.81
CA LYS A 215 0.07 -19.53 20.38
C LYS A 215 -1.08 -20.25 19.67
N TYR A 216 -1.52 -19.73 18.53
CA TYR A 216 -2.48 -20.42 17.69
C TYR A 216 -1.78 -21.47 16.83
N ASN A 217 -2.26 -22.71 16.92
CA ASN A 217 -1.81 -23.82 16.11
C ASN A 217 -2.75 -23.99 14.90
N LYS A 218 -2.21 -23.79 13.67
CA LYS A 218 -2.98 -23.84 12.42
C LYS A 218 -3.55 -25.22 12.12
N ASP A 219 -2.81 -26.27 12.47
CA ASP A 219 -3.17 -27.66 12.12
C ASP A 219 -4.29 -28.19 13.02
N THR A 220 -4.26 -27.83 14.30
CA THR A 220 -5.28 -28.23 15.29
C THR A 220 -6.41 -27.21 15.44
N GLU A 221 -6.26 -26.03 14.86
CA GLU A 221 -7.16 -24.86 15.01
C GLU A 221 -7.41 -24.47 16.48
N LYS A 222 -6.45 -24.75 17.36
CA LYS A 222 -6.53 -24.46 18.81
C LYS A 222 -5.42 -23.52 19.27
N THR A 223 -5.67 -22.86 20.39
CA THR A 223 -4.65 -22.08 21.08
C THR A 223 -3.97 -22.93 22.14
N GLU A 224 -2.65 -22.92 22.17
CA GLU A 224 -1.80 -23.66 23.09
C GLU A 224 -1.09 -22.66 24.04
N LEU A 225 -1.05 -22.97 25.32
CA LEU A 225 -0.32 -22.18 26.31
C LEU A 225 1.19 -22.34 26.05
N ILE A 226 1.89 -21.22 25.87
CA ILE A 226 3.35 -21.17 25.65
C ILE A 226 4.08 -20.70 26.91
N ILE A 227 3.55 -19.66 27.58
CA ILE A 227 4.13 -19.10 28.79
C ILE A 227 3.04 -18.97 29.81
N GLU A 228 3.29 -19.50 31.01
CA GLU A 228 2.51 -19.27 32.21
C GLU A 228 3.25 -18.26 33.11
N ASN A 229 2.56 -17.23 33.59
CA ASN A 229 3.15 -16.16 34.42
C ASN A 229 4.31 -15.40 33.72
N GLY A 230 4.17 -15.13 32.40
CA GLY A 230 5.15 -14.38 31.65
C GLY A 230 4.95 -12.87 31.72
N LEU A 231 5.93 -12.14 31.19
CA LEU A 231 5.94 -10.67 31.15
C LEU A 231 5.67 -10.18 29.74
N PHE A 232 4.65 -9.34 29.59
CA PHE A 232 4.36 -8.60 28.36
C PHE A 232 4.96 -7.21 28.46
N LEU A 233 5.83 -6.86 27.50
CA LEU A 233 6.51 -5.58 27.42
C LEU A 233 6.17 -4.86 26.12
N ILE A 234 6.12 -3.53 26.17
CA ILE A 234 6.26 -2.69 24.99
C ILE A 234 7.53 -1.89 25.17
N ILE A 235 8.43 -2.00 24.21
CA ILE A 235 9.69 -1.29 24.19
C ILE A 235 9.76 -0.30 23.04
N LYS A 236 10.42 0.83 23.28
CA LYS A 236 10.85 1.76 22.25
C LYS A 236 12.33 1.51 21.98
N VAL A 237 12.66 1.15 20.76
CA VAL A 237 14.03 0.88 20.31
C VAL A 237 14.66 2.16 19.76
N GLU A 238 13.90 2.85 18.89
CA GLU A 238 14.31 4.09 18.23
C GLU A 238 13.11 5.04 18.07
N ASN A 239 13.34 6.21 17.48
CA ASN A 239 12.25 7.10 17.14
C ASN A 239 11.27 6.40 16.18
N PHE A 240 9.99 6.36 16.60
CA PHE A 240 8.89 5.75 15.84
C PHE A 240 8.99 4.23 15.62
N THR A 241 9.85 3.54 16.41
CA THR A 241 10.02 2.09 16.32
C THR A 241 9.75 1.42 17.66
N TYR A 242 8.70 0.60 17.68
CA TYR A 242 8.17 -0.04 18.90
C TYR A 242 8.00 -1.54 18.67
N TYR A 243 8.24 -2.32 19.75
CA TYR A 243 8.04 -3.76 19.73
C TYR A 243 7.19 -4.22 20.91
N ILE A 244 6.38 -5.26 20.66
CA ILE A 244 5.81 -6.12 21.69
C ILE A 244 6.84 -7.19 21.96
N ILE A 245 7.12 -7.44 23.25
CA ILE A 245 8.01 -8.51 23.72
C ILE A 245 7.22 -9.35 24.71
N CYS A 246 7.32 -10.67 24.61
CA CYS A 246 6.84 -11.59 25.64
C CYS A 246 8.03 -12.38 26.18
N GLU A 247 8.23 -12.30 27.50
CA GLU A 247 9.36 -12.90 28.21
C GLU A 247 8.90 -13.94 29.22
N GLU A 248 9.74 -14.97 29.40
CA GLU A 248 9.68 -15.92 30.48
C GLU A 248 11.06 -16.01 31.16
N ASN A 249 11.13 -15.84 32.47
CA ASN A 249 12.39 -15.93 33.22
C ASN A 249 13.53 -15.06 32.67
N ASN A 250 13.24 -13.80 32.32
CA ASN A 250 14.16 -12.83 31.69
C ASN A 250 14.67 -13.25 30.30
N SER A 251 13.99 -14.14 29.62
CA SER A 251 14.32 -14.61 28.28
C SER A 251 13.19 -14.27 27.32
N VAL A 252 13.52 -13.68 26.20
CA VAL A 252 12.56 -13.30 25.15
C VAL A 252 12.11 -14.57 24.42
N VAL A 253 10.80 -14.83 24.46
CA VAL A 253 10.16 -15.96 23.76
C VAL A 253 9.56 -15.50 22.44
N VAL A 254 8.88 -14.35 22.44
CA VAL A 254 8.28 -13.74 21.24
C VAL A 254 8.56 -12.25 21.22
N TYR A 255 8.87 -11.72 20.06
CA TYR A 255 8.90 -10.27 19.84
C TYR A 255 8.32 -9.95 18.47
N THR A 256 7.57 -8.85 18.36
CA THR A 256 7.01 -8.39 17.09
C THR A 256 6.96 -6.87 17.02
N LYS A 257 7.25 -6.32 15.84
CA LYS A 257 7.17 -4.87 15.61
C LYS A 257 5.72 -4.39 15.67
N ILE A 258 5.47 -3.31 16.40
CA ILE A 258 4.15 -2.67 16.43
C ILE A 258 3.95 -1.93 15.10
N CYS A 259 3.23 -2.54 14.18
CA CYS A 259 2.83 -1.99 12.89
C CYS A 259 1.49 -2.59 12.45
N GLN A 260 0.93 -2.10 11.37
CA GLN A 260 -0.38 -2.58 10.88
C GLN A 260 -0.36 -4.06 10.44
N ASN A 261 0.79 -4.56 9.96
CA ASN A 261 0.94 -5.97 9.59
C ASN A 261 0.80 -6.93 10.79
N ALA A 262 1.11 -6.47 12.01
CA ALA A 262 0.91 -7.27 13.21
C ALA A 262 -0.57 -7.53 13.55
N ASN A 263 -1.51 -6.91 12.86
CA ASN A 263 -2.96 -7.10 13.02
C ASN A 263 -3.44 -7.07 14.47
N ILE A 264 -2.88 -6.17 15.29
CA ILE A 264 -3.13 -6.11 16.73
C ILE A 264 -4.62 -5.88 17.00
N LEU A 265 -5.21 -6.73 17.83
CA LEU A 265 -6.57 -6.66 18.35
C LEU A 265 -6.54 -6.71 19.88
N ILE A 266 -7.39 -5.92 20.54
CA ILE A 266 -7.48 -5.85 22.00
C ILE A 266 -8.93 -6.08 22.42
N PHE A 267 -9.15 -7.02 23.32
CA PHE A 267 -10.47 -7.41 23.85
C PHE A 267 -10.59 -7.01 25.31
N ASP A 268 -11.46 -6.04 25.60
CA ASP A 268 -11.56 -5.41 26.91
C ASP A 268 -12.10 -6.34 27.98
N LYS A 269 -13.15 -7.09 27.65
CA LYS A 269 -13.85 -7.91 28.62
C LYS A 269 -13.01 -9.07 29.14
N GLU A 270 -12.16 -9.60 28.27
CA GLU A 270 -11.29 -10.75 28.57
C GLU A 270 -9.88 -10.33 28.97
N ASN A 271 -9.54 -9.04 28.89
CA ASN A 271 -8.19 -8.52 29.09
C ASN A 271 -7.14 -9.24 28.20
N ILE A 272 -7.47 -9.40 26.91
CA ILE A 272 -6.61 -10.10 25.94
C ILE A 272 -6.14 -9.13 24.87
N ILE A 273 -4.85 -9.23 24.51
CA ILE A 273 -4.29 -8.68 23.28
C ILE A 273 -3.91 -9.83 22.34
N MET A 274 -4.29 -9.71 21.06
CA MET A 274 -3.88 -10.64 20.02
C MET A 274 -3.02 -9.92 19.00
N PHE A 275 -2.01 -10.60 18.47
CA PHE A 275 -1.13 -10.05 17.45
C PHE A 275 -0.54 -11.15 16.57
N ALA A 276 -0.17 -10.79 15.36
CA ALA A 276 0.58 -11.66 14.45
C ALA A 276 2.06 -11.28 14.45
N ASP A 277 2.92 -12.27 14.54
CA ASP A 277 4.35 -12.15 14.30
C ASP A 277 4.67 -12.63 12.90
N ILE A 278 5.16 -11.73 12.04
CA ILE A 278 5.41 -12.01 10.63
C ILE A 278 6.93 -12.10 10.42
N LYS A 279 7.39 -13.28 10.01
CA LYS A 279 8.81 -13.60 9.79
C LYS A 279 9.05 -14.01 8.34
N GLY A 280 10.18 -13.64 7.78
CA GLY A 280 10.62 -14.05 6.45
C GLY A 280 10.98 -12.90 5.54
N GLU A 281 11.47 -13.23 4.35
CA GLU A 281 11.78 -12.26 3.30
C GLU A 281 10.48 -11.79 2.63
N LYS A 282 10.49 -10.53 2.12
CA LYS A 282 9.35 -9.93 1.41
C LYS A 282 8.83 -10.85 0.30
N GLY A 283 7.54 -11.21 0.39
CA GLY A 283 6.89 -12.14 -0.54
C GLY A 283 7.01 -13.64 -0.18
N LYS A 284 7.76 -14.00 0.88
CA LYS A 284 7.84 -15.36 1.46
C LYS A 284 7.61 -15.32 2.97
N GLU A 285 6.93 -14.29 3.42
CA GLU A 285 6.63 -14.07 4.84
C GLU A 285 5.70 -15.18 5.35
N LYS A 286 5.91 -15.60 6.60
CA LYS A 286 5.03 -16.52 7.34
C LYS A 286 4.58 -15.84 8.60
N ALA A 287 3.30 -15.93 8.90
CA ALA A 287 2.72 -15.39 10.12
C ALA A 287 2.54 -16.47 11.18
N GLU A 288 2.80 -16.11 12.43
CA GLU A 288 2.39 -16.85 13.61
C GLU A 288 1.45 -15.94 14.43
N ALA A 289 0.38 -16.50 15.00
CA ALA A 289 -0.59 -15.74 15.78
C ALA A 289 -0.45 -16.05 17.26
N TYR A 290 -0.43 -14.98 18.04
CA TYR A 290 -0.29 -15.04 19.50
C TYR A 290 -1.42 -14.28 20.16
N SER A 291 -1.76 -14.71 21.39
CA SER A 291 -2.64 -13.97 22.29
C SER A 291 -2.04 -13.92 23.68
N PHE A 292 -2.07 -12.74 24.30
CA PHE A 292 -1.61 -12.55 25.67
C PHE A 292 -2.79 -12.14 26.56
N SER A 293 -3.03 -12.92 27.61
CA SER A 293 -4.10 -12.70 28.58
C SER A 293 -3.51 -12.09 29.83
N PHE A 294 -3.92 -10.86 30.19
CA PHE A 294 -3.50 -10.15 31.37
C PHE A 294 -4.30 -10.61 32.60
N TYR A 295 -3.68 -10.62 33.77
CA TYR A 295 -4.37 -10.93 35.02
C TYR A 295 -5.44 -9.89 35.35
N GLN A 296 -6.42 -10.30 36.17
CA GLN A 296 -7.50 -9.43 36.65
C GLN A 296 -6.91 -8.21 37.38
N ASN A 297 -7.58 -7.04 37.29
CA ASN A 297 -7.19 -5.72 37.82
C ASN A 297 -6.26 -4.87 36.92
N PHE A 298 -6.19 -5.17 35.64
CA PHE A 298 -5.49 -4.34 34.67
C PHE A 298 -6.47 -3.42 33.92
N ASN A 299 -6.15 -2.12 33.86
CA ASN A 299 -6.91 -1.17 33.03
C ASN A 299 -6.38 -1.22 31.56
N ILE A 300 -7.04 -2.00 30.71
CA ILE A 300 -6.65 -2.23 29.32
C ILE A 300 -6.77 -0.97 28.44
N GLU A 301 -7.54 0.06 28.86
CA GLU A 301 -7.66 1.33 28.15
C GLU A 301 -6.32 2.07 28.01
N THR A 302 -5.44 1.93 29.01
CA THR A 302 -4.08 2.49 28.96
C THR A 302 -3.26 1.83 27.85
N LEU A 303 -3.36 0.49 27.72
CA LEU A 303 -2.68 -0.26 26.67
C LEU A 303 -3.22 0.10 25.28
N LYS A 304 -4.53 0.25 25.12
CA LYS A 304 -5.15 0.66 23.84
C LYS A 304 -4.62 2.00 23.36
N LYS A 305 -4.59 3.00 24.24
CA LYS A 305 -4.05 4.33 23.90
C LYS A 305 -2.58 4.26 23.53
N LEU A 306 -1.80 3.48 24.28
CA LEU A 306 -0.38 3.30 23.98
C LEU A 306 -0.15 2.61 22.64
N ILE A 307 -0.87 1.53 22.35
CA ILE A 307 -0.79 0.83 21.05
C ILE A 307 -1.23 1.76 19.91
N SER A 308 -2.31 2.54 20.08
CA SER A 308 -2.76 3.50 19.08
C SER A 308 -1.71 4.57 18.79
N LYS A 309 -1.05 5.09 19.84
CA LYS A 309 0.08 6.00 19.72
C LYS A 309 1.23 5.36 18.94
N CYS A 310 1.67 4.17 19.34
CA CYS A 310 2.77 3.46 18.67
C CYS A 310 2.46 3.17 17.20
N LEU A 311 1.24 2.73 16.88
CA LEU A 311 0.81 2.49 15.50
C LEU A 311 0.83 3.78 14.66
N TYR A 312 0.33 4.89 15.22
CA TYR A 312 0.36 6.18 14.54
C TYR A 312 1.79 6.64 14.26
N GLU A 313 2.65 6.64 15.28
CA GLU A 313 4.02 7.11 15.15
C GLU A 313 4.85 6.22 14.20
N THR A 314 4.60 4.91 14.19
CA THR A 314 5.24 3.97 13.26
C THR A 314 4.81 4.20 11.81
N SER A 315 3.53 4.49 11.57
CA SER A 315 3.01 4.65 10.20
C SER A 315 3.25 6.06 9.65
N SER A 316 3.06 7.10 10.46
CA SER A 316 3.15 8.50 10.04
C SER A 316 4.56 9.08 10.09
N LEU A 317 5.44 8.50 10.91
CA LEU A 317 6.78 9.03 11.27
C LEU A 317 6.74 10.45 11.86
N VAL A 318 5.66 10.76 12.56
CA VAL A 318 5.42 12.05 13.23
C VAL A 318 5.12 11.80 14.70
N PRO A 319 5.70 12.59 15.62
CA PRO A 319 5.40 12.47 17.05
C PRO A 319 3.90 12.66 17.31
N TYR A 320 3.29 11.72 18.05
CA TYR A 320 1.88 11.80 18.43
C TYR A 320 1.54 13.09 19.17
N GLU A 321 2.47 13.64 19.95
CA GLU A 321 2.32 14.88 20.72
C GLU A 321 2.10 16.11 19.84
N GLN A 322 2.58 16.11 18.58
CA GLN A 322 2.41 17.21 17.62
C GLN A 322 1.00 17.27 17.00
N LEU A 323 0.20 16.22 17.19
CA LEU A 323 -1.17 16.22 16.70
C LEU A 323 -2.05 17.21 17.47
N GLU A 324 -3.01 17.79 16.76
CA GLU A 324 -4.10 18.52 17.38
C GLU A 324 -4.95 17.61 18.28
N ASN A 325 -5.52 18.16 19.34
CA ASN A 325 -6.31 17.39 20.29
C ASN A 325 -7.50 16.65 19.65
N SER A 326 -8.10 17.20 18.61
CA SER A 326 -9.16 16.56 17.83
C SER A 326 -8.67 15.28 17.12
N SER A 327 -7.49 15.33 16.52
CA SER A 327 -6.87 14.17 15.85
C SER A 327 -6.40 13.12 16.86
N LYS A 328 -5.88 13.52 18.02
CA LYS A 328 -5.54 12.60 19.13
C LYS A 328 -6.75 11.80 19.58
N MET A 329 -7.88 12.47 19.79
CA MET A 329 -9.13 11.79 20.19
C MET A 329 -9.59 10.76 19.15
N ILE A 330 -9.41 11.06 17.84
CA ILE A 330 -9.75 10.15 16.76
C ILE A 330 -8.86 8.89 16.84
N ILE A 331 -7.55 9.08 16.96
CA ILE A 331 -6.57 7.98 17.00
C ILE A 331 -6.77 7.12 18.25
N ASP A 332 -6.97 7.71 19.42
CA ASP A 332 -7.22 6.98 20.68
C ASP A 332 -8.46 6.11 20.63
N ASN A 333 -9.48 6.55 19.87
CA ASN A 333 -10.75 5.84 19.77
C ASN A 333 -10.79 4.79 18.65
N ILE A 334 -9.82 4.77 17.73
CA ILE A 334 -9.82 3.81 16.60
C ILE A 334 -9.80 2.35 17.08
N ASN A 335 -9.17 2.05 18.22
CA ASN A 335 -9.07 0.71 18.79
C ASN A 335 -10.05 0.46 19.96
N ASN A 336 -11.01 1.34 20.21
CA ASN A 336 -12.00 1.13 21.26
C ASN A 336 -13.02 0.06 20.83
N LEU A 337 -12.70 -1.18 21.14
CA LEU A 337 -13.53 -2.35 20.88
C LEU A 337 -14.12 -2.82 22.23
N ASN A 338 -15.39 -2.52 22.48
CA ASN A 338 -16.13 -3.03 23.65
C ASN A 338 -16.66 -4.45 23.39
N GLU A 339 -15.86 -5.33 22.78
CA GLU A 339 -16.30 -6.65 22.36
C GLU A 339 -15.69 -7.74 23.22
N SER A 340 -16.48 -8.81 23.42
CA SER A 340 -15.98 -10.07 23.93
C SER A 340 -15.31 -10.87 22.81
N PHE A 341 -14.24 -11.59 23.15
CA PHE A 341 -13.67 -12.63 22.31
C PHE A 341 -14.70 -13.74 22.15
N GLN A 342 -15.47 -13.72 21.08
CA GLN A 342 -16.17 -14.91 20.62
C GLN A 342 -15.28 -15.51 19.53
N SER A 343 -14.83 -16.74 19.75
CA SER A 343 -14.22 -17.54 18.70
C SER A 343 -15.16 -17.48 17.50
N THR A 344 -14.64 -17.08 16.32
CA THR A 344 -15.38 -16.97 15.07
C THR A 344 -15.88 -18.32 14.55
N ASN A 345 -15.80 -19.38 15.36
CA ASN A 345 -16.32 -20.71 15.09
C ASN A 345 -17.84 -20.75 15.33
N THR A 346 -18.59 -20.02 14.55
CA THR A 346 -19.88 -20.50 14.10
C THR A 346 -19.66 -21.09 12.72
N ASP A 347 -19.11 -22.29 12.67
CA ASP A 347 -19.49 -23.26 11.65
C ASP A 347 -21.00 -23.53 11.82
N VAL A 348 -21.81 -22.57 11.38
CA VAL A 348 -23.10 -22.92 10.86
C VAL A 348 -22.76 -23.70 9.60
N GLN A 349 -22.89 -25.01 9.67
CA GLN A 349 -23.06 -25.88 8.50
C GLN A 349 -24.31 -25.36 7.75
N GLU A 350 -24.17 -24.20 7.10
CA GLU A 350 -25.07 -23.83 6.03
C GLU A 350 -24.76 -24.78 4.90
N LYS A 351 -25.73 -25.64 4.58
CA LYS A 351 -25.75 -26.43 3.34
C LYS A 351 -25.10 -25.60 2.25
N ASP A 352 -24.04 -26.12 1.71
CA ASP A 352 -23.33 -25.57 0.56
C ASP A 352 -24.37 -25.19 -0.50
N ILE A 353 -24.62 -23.91 -0.65
CA ILE A 353 -25.35 -23.42 -1.81
C ILE A 353 -24.31 -23.55 -2.92
N GLU A 354 -24.51 -24.57 -3.73
CA GLU A 354 -23.73 -24.84 -4.92
C GLU A 354 -23.50 -23.53 -5.66
N PHE A 355 -22.21 -23.22 -5.87
CA PHE A 355 -21.83 -22.16 -6.77
C PHE A 355 -22.37 -22.53 -8.13
N GLY A 356 -23.22 -21.69 -8.72
CA GLY A 356 -23.48 -21.79 -10.13
C GLY A 356 -22.15 -21.62 -10.87
N ASP A 357 -21.61 -22.72 -11.33
CA ASP A 357 -20.43 -22.71 -12.17
C ASP A 357 -20.73 -21.88 -13.42
N SER A 358 -20.13 -20.69 -13.49
CA SER A 358 -19.90 -20.10 -14.79
C SER A 358 -18.96 -21.07 -15.49
N THR A 359 -19.34 -21.54 -16.67
CA THR A 359 -18.53 -22.42 -17.51
C THR A 359 -17.06 -22.02 -17.41
N GLU A 360 -16.23 -22.90 -16.85
CA GLU A 360 -14.78 -22.78 -16.92
C GLU A 360 -14.40 -22.73 -18.40
N ASN A 361 -14.24 -21.54 -18.94
CA ASN A 361 -13.58 -21.38 -20.24
C ASN A 361 -12.10 -21.72 -20.02
N LYS A 362 -11.73 -22.96 -20.31
CA LYS A 362 -10.39 -23.52 -20.11
C LYS A 362 -9.29 -22.85 -20.96
N ASP A 363 -9.64 -22.02 -21.94
CA ASP A 363 -8.70 -21.41 -22.89
C ASP A 363 -8.88 -19.88 -23.00
N LEU A 364 -8.69 -19.16 -21.86
CA LEU A 364 -8.65 -17.70 -21.91
C LEU A 364 -7.21 -17.24 -22.13
N GLU A 365 -6.87 -16.90 -23.38
CA GLU A 365 -5.60 -16.21 -23.72
C GLU A 365 -5.39 -14.89 -22.95
N HIS A 366 -6.47 -14.29 -22.43
CA HIS A 366 -6.46 -12.96 -21.85
C HIS A 366 -7.13 -12.89 -20.47
N LYS A 367 -6.42 -12.27 -19.51
CA LYS A 367 -6.87 -12.14 -18.11
C LYS A 367 -7.77 -10.92 -17.91
N ASN A 368 -8.71 -11.03 -16.98
CA ASN A 368 -9.53 -9.92 -16.54
C ASN A 368 -8.68 -8.89 -15.78
N LYS A 369 -8.90 -7.59 -16.04
CA LYS A 369 -8.26 -6.47 -15.32
C LYS A 369 -9.16 -5.90 -14.24
N PHE A 370 -10.38 -5.57 -14.58
CA PHE A 370 -11.40 -5.02 -13.69
C PHE A 370 -12.80 -5.23 -14.25
N SER A 371 -13.82 -5.05 -13.40
CA SER A 371 -15.22 -5.07 -13.83
C SER A 371 -15.95 -3.80 -13.44
N VAL A 372 -17.00 -3.47 -14.22
CA VAL A 372 -17.91 -2.36 -13.98
C VAL A 372 -19.35 -2.84 -14.11
N GLN A 373 -20.22 -2.41 -13.19
CA GLN A 373 -21.63 -2.82 -13.16
C GLN A 373 -22.54 -1.70 -13.68
N ALA A 374 -23.35 -2.00 -14.68
CA ALA A 374 -24.50 -1.19 -15.05
C ALA A 374 -25.68 -1.53 -14.15
N TYR A 375 -26.20 -0.53 -13.44
CA TYR A 375 -27.28 -0.75 -12.47
C TYR A 375 -28.67 -0.82 -13.11
N LEU A 376 -28.92 -0.02 -14.16
CA LEU A 376 -30.22 0.03 -14.85
C LEU A 376 -30.49 -1.24 -15.68
N TYR A 377 -29.45 -1.78 -16.30
CA TYR A 377 -29.62 -2.89 -17.27
C TYR A 377 -29.18 -4.24 -16.75
N ASP A 378 -28.70 -4.32 -15.50
CA ASP A 378 -28.15 -5.55 -14.89
C ASP A 378 -27.10 -6.25 -15.78
N ARG A 379 -26.13 -5.47 -16.26
CA ARG A 379 -25.02 -5.92 -17.07
C ARG A 379 -23.72 -5.72 -16.32
N THR A 380 -22.81 -6.67 -16.46
CA THR A 380 -21.45 -6.57 -15.95
C THR A 380 -20.49 -6.50 -17.13
N PHE A 381 -19.70 -5.46 -17.18
CA PHE A 381 -18.67 -5.24 -18.17
C PHE A 381 -17.32 -5.60 -17.57
N VAL A 382 -16.56 -6.48 -18.22
CA VAL A 382 -15.25 -6.95 -17.76
C VAL A 382 -14.21 -6.54 -18.79
N ALA A 383 -13.31 -5.66 -18.39
CA ALA A 383 -12.15 -5.29 -19.19
C ALA A 383 -11.05 -6.34 -19.05
N LYS A 384 -10.46 -6.78 -20.17
CA LYS A 384 -9.35 -7.73 -20.24
C LYS A 384 -8.02 -7.04 -20.50
N ASP A 385 -6.93 -7.76 -20.33
CA ASP A 385 -5.54 -7.26 -20.50
C ASP A 385 -5.22 -6.87 -21.96
N ASN A 386 -5.93 -7.45 -22.94
CA ASN A 386 -5.88 -7.06 -24.35
C ASN A 386 -6.79 -5.85 -24.68
N ASN A 387 -7.36 -5.19 -23.67
CA ASN A 387 -8.31 -4.06 -23.81
C ASN A 387 -9.63 -4.41 -24.51
N THR A 388 -10.02 -5.68 -24.60
CA THR A 388 -11.39 -6.06 -24.95
C THR A 388 -12.30 -5.92 -23.75
N ILE A 389 -13.59 -5.68 -23.98
CA ILE A 389 -14.61 -5.63 -22.92
C ILE A 389 -15.61 -6.74 -23.20
N GLU A 390 -15.71 -7.70 -22.28
CA GLU A 390 -16.70 -8.75 -22.30
C GLU A 390 -17.93 -8.35 -21.47
N VAL A 391 -19.12 -8.58 -22.01
CA VAL A 391 -20.39 -8.19 -21.40
C VAL A 391 -21.12 -9.43 -20.90
N PHE A 392 -21.46 -9.42 -19.61
CA PHE A 392 -22.17 -10.50 -18.95
C PHE A 392 -23.57 -10.09 -18.51
N LYS A 393 -24.49 -11.04 -18.59
CA LYS A 393 -25.87 -10.95 -18.11
C LYS A 393 -26.18 -12.12 -17.17
N PRO A 394 -26.92 -11.92 -16.07
CA PRO A 394 -27.41 -13.02 -15.27
C PRO A 394 -28.45 -13.82 -16.04
N ASN A 395 -28.37 -15.15 -15.95
CA ASN A 395 -29.42 -16.05 -16.43
C ASN A 395 -30.49 -16.30 -15.36
N ASN A 396 -31.51 -17.10 -15.68
CA ASN A 396 -32.61 -17.42 -14.76
C ASN A 396 -32.15 -18.25 -13.54
N SER A 397 -31.04 -18.98 -13.63
CA SER A 397 -30.42 -19.72 -12.53
C SER A 397 -29.49 -18.85 -11.67
N GLY A 398 -29.32 -17.56 -12.01
CA GLY A 398 -28.48 -16.63 -11.26
C GLY A 398 -27.00 -16.64 -11.66
N ASN A 399 -26.60 -17.42 -12.66
CA ASN A 399 -25.24 -17.46 -13.20
C ASN A 399 -25.02 -16.33 -14.21
N LEU A 400 -23.76 -15.93 -14.39
CA LEU A 400 -23.37 -14.94 -15.41
C LEU A 400 -23.07 -15.63 -16.74
N LEU A 401 -23.77 -15.20 -17.78
CA LEU A 401 -23.49 -15.65 -19.16
C LEU A 401 -22.84 -14.50 -19.93
N SER A 402 -21.77 -14.80 -20.64
CA SER A 402 -21.21 -13.91 -21.64
C SER A 402 -22.18 -13.75 -22.80
N VAL A 403 -22.58 -12.53 -23.08
CA VAL A 403 -23.56 -12.22 -24.14
C VAL A 403 -22.96 -11.48 -25.31
N MET A 404 -21.86 -10.80 -25.12
CA MET A 404 -21.18 -10.02 -26.16
C MET A 404 -19.72 -9.78 -25.79
N ASN A 405 -18.87 -9.76 -26.79
CA ASN A 405 -17.50 -9.30 -26.68
C ASN A 405 -17.33 -8.04 -27.56
N ILE A 406 -16.90 -6.94 -26.93
CA ILE A 406 -16.59 -5.70 -27.63
C ILE A 406 -15.10 -5.75 -27.98
N PRO A 407 -14.73 -5.93 -29.26
CA PRO A 407 -13.34 -6.06 -29.65
C PRO A 407 -12.63 -4.71 -29.50
N SER A 408 -11.41 -4.76 -29.02
CA SER A 408 -10.40 -3.69 -28.96
C SER A 408 -10.92 -2.25 -28.74
N VAL A 409 -11.25 -1.94 -27.48
CA VAL A 409 -11.47 -0.54 -27.03
C VAL A 409 -10.10 0.12 -26.82
N ASN A 410 -9.24 0.10 -27.84
CA ASN A 410 -7.83 0.46 -27.65
C ASN A 410 -7.34 1.55 -28.62
N GLU A 411 -8.23 2.19 -29.39
CA GLU A 411 -7.82 3.23 -30.31
C GLU A 411 -8.81 4.41 -30.35
N TYR A 412 -8.27 5.61 -30.26
CA TYR A 412 -8.98 6.86 -30.51
C TYR A 412 -8.07 7.79 -31.30
N GLU A 413 -8.50 8.23 -32.47
CA GLU A 413 -7.74 9.09 -33.39
C GLU A 413 -6.29 8.58 -33.61
N GLY A 414 -6.11 7.27 -33.82
CA GLY A 414 -4.80 6.65 -34.06
C GLY A 414 -3.93 6.46 -32.78
N LYS A 415 -4.44 6.84 -31.60
CA LYS A 415 -3.74 6.64 -30.33
C LYS A 415 -4.21 5.35 -29.64
N LYS A 416 -3.27 4.50 -29.29
CA LYS A 416 -3.57 3.29 -28.49
C LYS A 416 -3.85 3.65 -27.03
N ILE A 417 -4.96 3.13 -26.50
CA ILE A 417 -5.39 3.29 -25.11
C ILE A 417 -5.16 1.99 -24.37
N ASP A 418 -4.56 2.05 -23.16
CA ASP A 418 -4.41 0.94 -22.25
C ASP A 418 -5.36 1.12 -21.06
N LEU A 419 -6.45 0.37 -21.04
CA LEU A 419 -7.52 0.51 -20.05
C LEU A 419 -7.02 0.23 -18.64
N ASN A 420 -7.16 1.22 -17.75
CA ASN A 420 -6.78 1.11 -16.34
C ASN A 420 -8.00 1.15 -15.40
N LYS A 421 -8.96 2.01 -15.67
CA LYS A 421 -10.17 2.19 -14.85
C LYS A 421 -11.34 2.62 -15.75
N ALA A 422 -12.53 2.20 -15.40
CA ALA A 422 -13.75 2.65 -16.04
C ALA A 422 -14.86 2.91 -15.02
N LYS A 423 -15.82 3.76 -15.38
CA LYS A 423 -17.10 3.92 -14.67
C LYS A 423 -18.23 4.01 -15.69
N MET A 424 -19.38 3.42 -15.36
CA MET A 424 -20.60 3.60 -16.14
C MET A 424 -21.02 5.07 -16.12
N PHE A 425 -21.68 5.53 -17.16
CA PHE A 425 -21.96 6.94 -17.36
C PHE A 425 -23.24 7.12 -18.22
N MET A 426 -23.94 8.24 -18.05
CA MET A 426 -25.14 8.60 -18.84
C MET A 426 -26.16 7.47 -18.94
N SER A 427 -26.97 7.32 -17.88
CA SER A 427 -28.00 6.27 -17.80
C SER A 427 -27.49 4.87 -18.16
N ASP A 428 -26.23 4.54 -17.76
CA ASP A 428 -25.56 3.26 -18.04
C ASP A 428 -25.42 2.93 -19.55
N THR A 429 -25.51 3.92 -20.45
CA THR A 429 -25.35 3.75 -21.90
C THR A 429 -23.92 4.02 -22.39
N ASN A 430 -23.14 4.69 -21.58
CA ASN A 430 -21.76 5.03 -21.86
C ASN A 430 -20.84 4.56 -20.72
N MET A 431 -19.54 4.58 -21.00
CA MET A 431 -18.48 4.45 -19.98
C MET A 431 -17.49 5.61 -20.11
N LEU A 432 -17.02 6.08 -18.97
CA LEU A 432 -15.80 6.89 -18.92
C LEU A 432 -14.63 5.98 -18.63
N LEU A 433 -13.67 5.96 -19.54
CA LEU A 433 -12.47 5.14 -19.51
C LEU A 433 -11.27 6.00 -19.16
N LYS A 434 -10.38 5.45 -18.31
CA LYS A 434 -9.08 6.05 -18.00
C LYS A 434 -7.97 5.20 -18.62
N ASP A 435 -7.06 5.86 -19.35
CA ASP A 435 -5.85 5.27 -19.90
C ASP A 435 -4.75 5.20 -18.83
N LYS A 436 -3.98 4.12 -18.84
CA LYS A 436 -2.78 3.97 -17.99
C LYS A 436 -1.63 4.87 -18.46
N LYS A 437 -1.51 5.08 -19.78
CA LYS A 437 -0.41 5.82 -20.40
C LYS A 437 -0.67 7.32 -20.50
N ASN A 438 -1.90 7.71 -20.87
CA ASN A 438 -2.32 9.10 -20.96
C ASN A 438 -3.19 9.46 -19.74
N ASN A 439 -2.52 9.89 -18.67
CA ASN A 439 -3.19 10.23 -17.42
C ASN A 439 -3.93 11.58 -17.45
N ASN A 440 -3.82 12.36 -18.54
CA ASN A 440 -4.41 13.71 -18.66
C ASN A 440 -5.79 13.71 -19.31
N SER A 441 -6.33 12.53 -19.65
CA SER A 441 -7.61 12.43 -20.36
C SER A 441 -8.48 11.32 -19.81
N LEU A 442 -9.79 11.53 -19.91
CA LEU A 442 -10.80 10.48 -19.83
C LEU A 442 -11.41 10.31 -21.23
N PHE A 443 -11.80 9.10 -21.57
CA PHE A 443 -12.39 8.78 -22.84
C PHE A 443 -13.85 8.33 -22.67
N GLN A 444 -14.76 8.98 -23.35
CA GLN A 444 -16.17 8.58 -23.37
C GLN A 444 -16.36 7.50 -24.41
N PHE A 445 -16.75 6.32 -23.96
CA PHE A 445 -17.04 5.16 -24.78
C PHE A 445 -18.56 4.96 -24.83
N ASP A 446 -19.10 4.93 -26.04
CA ASP A 446 -20.51 4.65 -26.31
C ASP A 446 -20.69 3.14 -26.48
N ILE A 447 -21.47 2.52 -25.60
CA ILE A 447 -21.64 1.06 -25.55
C ILE A 447 -22.42 0.56 -26.77
N GLU A 448 -23.41 1.31 -27.23
CA GLU A 448 -24.24 0.94 -28.37
C GLU A 448 -23.43 0.97 -29.67
N LYS A 449 -22.60 2.01 -29.86
CA LYS A 449 -21.72 2.15 -31.01
C LYS A 449 -20.46 1.29 -30.91
N GLY A 450 -20.13 0.80 -29.73
CA GLY A 450 -18.94 -0.01 -29.48
C GLY A 450 -17.61 0.74 -29.72
N LYS A 451 -17.59 2.08 -29.58
CA LYS A 451 -16.41 2.91 -29.86
C LYS A 451 -16.31 4.12 -28.94
N ILE A 452 -15.09 4.65 -28.81
CA ILE A 452 -14.83 5.92 -28.13
C ILE A 452 -15.35 7.04 -29.02
N ILE A 453 -16.16 7.93 -28.45
CA ILE A 453 -16.80 9.04 -29.15
C ILE A 453 -16.22 10.41 -28.82
N GLU A 454 -15.55 10.53 -27.66
CA GLU A 454 -15.01 11.81 -27.21
C GLU A 454 -13.84 11.63 -26.24
N GLU A 455 -12.82 12.50 -26.35
CA GLU A 455 -11.74 12.66 -25.36
C GLU A 455 -12.02 13.87 -24.47
N TRP A 456 -11.98 13.66 -23.15
CA TRP A 456 -12.10 14.72 -22.14
C TRP A 456 -10.73 15.06 -21.60
N ASN A 457 -10.08 16.01 -22.23
CA ASN A 457 -8.72 16.41 -21.90
C ASN A 457 -8.70 17.38 -20.71
N THR A 458 -7.68 17.30 -19.86
CA THR A 458 -7.42 18.20 -18.72
C THR A 458 -6.17 19.06 -18.89
N GLY A 459 -5.67 19.19 -20.12
CA GLY A 459 -4.41 19.88 -20.43
C GLY A 459 -3.21 19.13 -19.85
N ASN A 460 -2.42 19.80 -19.04
CA ASN A 460 -1.22 19.21 -18.43
C ASN A 460 -1.49 18.61 -17.02
N MET A 461 -2.75 18.41 -16.65
CA MET A 461 -3.09 17.92 -15.32
C MET A 461 -3.40 16.43 -15.33
N ASN A 462 -2.61 15.63 -14.63
CA ASN A 462 -2.87 14.21 -14.47
C ASN A 462 -4.15 13.96 -13.67
N ILE A 463 -4.89 12.92 -14.02
CA ILE A 463 -6.03 12.41 -13.26
C ILE A 463 -5.58 11.16 -12.53
N LEU A 464 -5.53 11.20 -11.20
CA LEU A 464 -5.28 10.00 -10.38
C LEU A 464 -6.55 9.18 -10.22
N ASP A 465 -7.62 9.83 -9.80
CA ASP A 465 -8.92 9.20 -9.62
C ASP A 465 -10.05 10.12 -10.06
N PHE A 466 -11.20 9.52 -10.38
CA PHE A 466 -12.40 10.25 -10.78
C PHE A 466 -13.67 9.58 -10.28
N ASN A 467 -14.70 10.39 -10.04
CA ASN A 467 -16.01 9.94 -9.60
C ASN A 467 -17.13 10.85 -10.13
N HIS A 468 -18.33 10.31 -10.18
CA HIS A 468 -19.53 11.12 -10.47
C HIS A 468 -19.68 12.24 -9.45
N SER A 469 -20.33 13.33 -9.85
CA SER A 469 -20.67 14.46 -8.99
C SER A 469 -21.52 14.02 -7.80
N LYS A 470 -22.42 13.04 -7.99
CA LYS A 470 -23.25 12.40 -6.97
C LYS A 470 -23.14 10.88 -7.04
N LYS A 471 -23.41 10.22 -5.93
CA LYS A 471 -23.47 8.75 -5.87
C LYS A 471 -24.62 8.25 -6.77
N PHE A 472 -24.34 7.24 -7.58
CA PHE A 472 -25.28 6.64 -8.55
C PHE A 472 -25.69 7.52 -9.75
N ASN A 473 -25.09 8.69 -9.97
CA ASN A 473 -25.33 9.49 -11.18
C ASN A 473 -25.04 8.79 -12.50
N GLN A 474 -24.42 7.60 -12.47
CA GLN A 474 -24.33 6.75 -13.66
C GLN A 474 -25.73 6.38 -14.23
N MET A 475 -26.76 6.36 -13.39
CA MET A 475 -28.16 6.07 -13.77
C MET A 475 -28.90 7.31 -14.28
N GLU A 476 -28.28 8.48 -14.26
CA GLU A 476 -28.81 9.76 -14.71
C GLU A 476 -28.00 10.31 -15.89
N ASP A 477 -28.55 11.29 -16.61
CA ASP A 477 -27.87 11.94 -17.74
C ASP A 477 -26.97 13.12 -17.30
N ASP A 478 -26.38 13.04 -16.10
CA ASP A 478 -25.46 14.06 -15.62
C ASP A 478 -24.07 13.88 -16.26
N LYS A 479 -23.55 14.98 -16.82
CA LYS A 479 -22.25 15.03 -17.50
C LYS A 479 -21.13 15.64 -16.65
N VAL A 480 -21.33 15.75 -15.33
CA VAL A 480 -20.35 16.32 -14.42
C VAL A 480 -19.57 15.23 -13.69
N ILE A 481 -18.24 15.30 -13.77
CA ILE A 481 -17.31 14.36 -13.16
C ILE A 481 -16.32 15.12 -12.27
N ASN A 482 -16.15 14.64 -11.06
CA ASN A 482 -15.14 15.13 -10.12
C ASN A 482 -13.86 14.28 -10.29
N CYS A 483 -12.73 14.95 -10.51
CA CYS A 483 -11.42 14.32 -10.66
C CYS A 483 -10.44 14.89 -9.63
N ILE A 484 -9.43 14.11 -9.31
CA ILE A 484 -8.32 14.54 -8.45
C ILE A 484 -6.97 14.17 -9.06
N ASN A 485 -5.97 14.97 -8.73
CA ASN A 485 -4.57 14.57 -8.73
C ASN A 485 -3.99 14.79 -7.32
N GLU A 486 -2.69 14.67 -7.14
CA GLU A 486 -2.06 14.75 -5.81
C GLU A 486 -2.40 16.03 -5.03
N ASN A 487 -2.55 17.17 -5.70
CA ASN A 487 -2.76 18.47 -5.06
C ASN A 487 -3.87 19.33 -5.68
N ASN A 488 -4.60 18.82 -6.68
CA ASN A 488 -5.70 19.52 -7.32
C ASN A 488 -6.99 18.73 -7.27
N ILE A 489 -8.10 19.47 -7.26
CA ILE A 489 -9.45 18.96 -7.49
C ILE A 489 -9.95 19.61 -8.78
N LEU A 490 -10.41 18.79 -9.71
CA LEU A 490 -10.90 19.21 -11.02
C LEU A 490 -12.38 18.82 -11.13
N ILE A 491 -13.20 19.74 -11.60
CA ILE A 491 -14.58 19.44 -11.99
C ILE A 491 -14.66 19.51 -13.50
N LEU A 492 -14.91 18.37 -14.12
CA LEU A 492 -15.09 18.25 -15.57
C LEU A 492 -16.57 18.29 -15.90
N ASP A 493 -16.92 18.97 -16.99
CA ASP A 493 -18.28 19.03 -17.55
C ASP A 493 -18.24 18.67 -19.03
N GLY A 494 -18.87 17.55 -19.39
CA GLY A 494 -18.94 17.06 -20.76
C GLY A 494 -19.71 17.97 -21.73
N ARG A 495 -20.47 18.95 -21.22
CA ARG A 495 -21.21 19.92 -22.04
C ARG A 495 -20.33 21.03 -22.61
N ILE A 496 -19.09 21.16 -22.13
CA ILE A 496 -18.15 22.16 -22.64
C ILE A 496 -17.69 21.74 -24.04
N ASP A 497 -17.87 22.59 -25.04
CA ASP A 497 -17.54 22.38 -26.45
C ASP A 497 -16.04 22.40 -26.79
N LYS A 498 -15.15 22.33 -25.81
CA LYS A 498 -13.70 22.33 -25.99
C LYS A 498 -13.14 20.96 -25.63
N HIS A 499 -12.00 20.60 -26.22
CA HIS A 499 -11.27 19.42 -25.81
C HIS A 499 -10.94 19.42 -24.31
N ASN A 500 -10.60 20.59 -23.76
CA ASN A 500 -10.43 20.76 -22.34
C ASN A 500 -11.79 20.91 -21.66
N LYS A 501 -12.22 19.87 -20.95
CA LYS A 501 -13.50 19.79 -20.26
C LYS A 501 -13.49 20.37 -18.84
N ILE A 502 -12.45 21.03 -18.41
CA ILE A 502 -12.35 21.58 -17.06
C ILE A 502 -13.33 22.74 -16.89
N ALA A 503 -14.34 22.54 -16.05
CA ALA A 503 -15.28 23.58 -15.64
C ALA A 503 -14.72 24.41 -14.48
N LYS A 504 -14.09 23.73 -13.47
CA LYS A 504 -13.53 24.39 -12.29
C LYS A 504 -12.28 23.64 -11.82
N ILE A 505 -11.33 24.38 -11.24
CA ILE A 505 -10.11 23.88 -10.64
C ILE A 505 -9.99 24.44 -9.23
N LYS A 506 -9.54 23.59 -8.31
CA LYS A 506 -9.05 24.00 -7.00
C LYS A 506 -7.66 23.44 -6.78
N GLN A 507 -6.69 24.33 -6.67
CA GLN A 507 -5.30 23.99 -6.39
C GLN A 507 -4.97 24.22 -4.91
N TYR A 508 -4.30 23.24 -4.30
CA TYR A 508 -3.75 23.37 -2.97
C TYR A 508 -2.30 23.87 -3.06
N LYS A 509 -1.95 24.85 -2.22
CA LYS A 509 -0.55 25.33 -2.08
C LYS A 509 0.32 24.28 -1.39
N THR A 510 -0.28 23.49 -0.48
CA THR A 510 0.35 22.33 0.14
C THR A 510 0.07 21.10 -0.72
N ASN A 511 0.93 20.08 -0.66
CA ASN A 511 0.68 18.82 -1.34
C ASN A 511 -0.06 17.84 -0.39
N PRO A 512 -1.41 17.77 -0.45
CA PRO A 512 -2.19 16.85 0.39
C PRO A 512 -2.07 15.39 -0.04
N LYS A 513 -1.42 15.10 -1.18
CA LYS A 513 -1.24 13.76 -1.75
C LYS A 513 -2.56 13.00 -1.88
N PHE A 514 -3.55 13.60 -2.52
CA PHE A 514 -4.85 12.96 -2.79
C PHE A 514 -4.67 11.69 -3.59
N ASN A 515 -5.48 10.67 -3.29
CA ASN A 515 -5.38 9.36 -3.93
C ASN A 515 -6.73 8.78 -4.40
N CYS A 516 -7.81 9.01 -3.69
CA CYS A 516 -9.12 8.46 -4.01
C CYS A 516 -10.26 9.43 -3.67
N ILE A 517 -11.37 9.35 -4.42
CA ILE A 517 -12.52 10.27 -4.31
C ILE A 517 -13.85 9.51 -4.37
N THR A 518 -14.81 9.94 -3.56
CA THR A 518 -16.19 9.44 -3.60
C THR A 518 -17.19 10.55 -3.28
N SER A 519 -18.46 10.37 -3.67
CA SER A 519 -19.53 11.35 -3.49
C SER A 519 -20.78 10.72 -2.86
N THR A 520 -21.56 11.51 -2.11
CA THR A 520 -22.89 11.15 -1.57
C THR A 520 -23.98 11.37 -2.61
N LEU A 521 -25.22 10.98 -2.32
CA LEU A 521 -26.39 11.30 -3.18
C LEU A 521 -26.61 12.81 -3.34
N THR A 522 -26.32 13.60 -2.31
CA THR A 522 -26.50 15.05 -2.34
C THR A 522 -25.35 15.79 -3.04
N GLY A 523 -24.26 15.06 -3.42
CA GLY A 523 -23.09 15.64 -4.07
C GLY A 523 -21.97 16.06 -3.10
N ASN A 524 -22.16 15.85 -1.80
CA ASN A 524 -21.08 16.00 -0.85
C ASN A 524 -19.94 15.02 -1.17
N THR A 525 -18.70 15.45 -1.03
CA THR A 525 -17.56 14.66 -1.54
C THR A 525 -16.53 14.39 -0.44
N ALA A 526 -16.06 13.14 -0.38
CA ALA A 526 -14.95 12.72 0.46
C ALA A 526 -13.72 12.39 -0.39
N ILE A 527 -12.55 12.86 0.03
CA ILE A 527 -11.26 12.63 -0.63
C ILE A 527 -10.29 12.04 0.38
N GLY A 528 -9.73 10.87 0.06
CA GLY A 528 -8.68 10.20 0.83
C GLY A 528 -7.30 10.47 0.24
N SER A 529 -6.27 10.51 1.10
CA SER A 529 -4.89 10.77 0.74
C SER A 529 -3.95 9.60 1.03
N ILE A 530 -2.75 9.64 0.44
CA ILE A 530 -1.67 8.68 0.75
C ILE A 530 -1.15 8.88 2.18
N ASN A 531 -1.29 10.08 2.74
CA ASN A 531 -0.86 10.36 4.11
C ASN A 531 -1.90 9.92 5.18
N GLY A 532 -2.96 9.21 4.79
CA GLY A 532 -4.00 8.75 5.71
C GLY A 532 -5.04 9.83 6.08
N ASP A 533 -5.02 10.98 5.48
CA ASP A 533 -6.00 12.03 5.73
C ASP A 533 -7.25 11.86 4.87
N ILE A 534 -8.42 12.18 5.45
CA ILE A 534 -9.70 12.25 4.74
C ILE A 534 -10.23 13.67 4.84
N ARG A 535 -10.59 14.26 3.72
CA ARG A 535 -11.19 15.60 3.64
C ARG A 535 -12.62 15.51 3.14
N LEU A 536 -13.54 16.21 3.85
CA LEU A 536 -14.97 16.25 3.58
C LEU A 536 -15.38 17.63 3.06
N TYR A 537 -16.10 17.62 1.96
CA TYR A 537 -16.52 18.83 1.25
C TYR A 537 -18.04 18.85 1.02
N ASP A 538 -18.67 19.97 1.30
CA ASP A 538 -20.00 20.32 0.79
C ASP A 538 -19.91 20.87 -0.65
N ASP A 539 -18.84 21.59 -0.94
CA ASP A 539 -18.53 22.18 -2.24
C ASP A 539 -17.04 22.05 -2.52
N LEU A 540 -16.67 21.36 -3.59
CA LEU A 540 -15.28 21.11 -3.96
C LEU A 540 -14.48 22.37 -4.28
N THR A 541 -15.14 23.50 -4.57
CA THR A 541 -14.48 24.80 -4.82
C THR A 541 -14.08 25.50 -3.53
N LYS A 542 -14.67 25.11 -2.39
CA LYS A 542 -14.42 25.68 -1.06
C LYS A 542 -13.43 24.84 -0.26
N LYS A 543 -13.00 25.36 0.89
CA LYS A 543 -12.18 24.57 1.84
C LYS A 543 -12.99 23.36 2.33
N ALA A 544 -12.29 22.26 2.62
CA ALA A 544 -12.88 21.11 3.29
C ALA A 544 -13.51 21.57 4.63
N LYS A 545 -14.70 21.10 4.92
CA LYS A 545 -15.39 21.37 6.19
C LYS A 545 -14.74 20.59 7.33
N THR A 546 -14.35 19.36 7.07
CA THR A 546 -13.73 18.47 8.05
C THR A 546 -12.46 17.88 7.47
N LEU A 547 -11.41 17.80 8.28
CA LEU A 547 -10.20 17.03 8.08
C LEU A 547 -10.16 15.95 9.15
N LEU A 548 -10.07 14.71 8.72
CA LEU A 548 -9.94 13.53 9.59
C LEU A 548 -8.57 12.91 9.34
N SER A 549 -7.75 12.82 10.37
CA SER A 549 -6.47 12.11 10.32
C SER A 549 -6.70 10.69 10.82
N THR A 550 -6.06 9.71 10.18
CA THR A 550 -6.06 8.30 10.59
C THR A 550 -4.68 7.89 11.10
N TYR A 551 -4.31 6.62 11.03
CA TYR A 551 -2.96 6.17 11.45
C TYR A 551 -1.81 6.65 10.55
N GLY A 552 -2.07 7.32 9.43
CA GLY A 552 -1.04 7.77 8.49
C GLY A 552 -0.77 6.79 7.34
N ASP A 553 -1.41 5.63 7.34
CA ASP A 553 -1.31 4.68 6.23
C ASP A 553 -2.06 5.16 4.99
N PRO A 554 -1.58 4.84 3.78
CA PRO A 554 -2.21 5.25 2.54
C PRO A 554 -3.65 4.76 2.41
N ILE A 555 -4.58 5.68 2.14
CA ILE A 555 -5.96 5.33 1.81
C ILE A 555 -6.00 4.97 0.34
N ARG A 556 -6.23 3.68 0.04
CA ARG A 556 -6.26 3.15 -1.33
C ARG A 556 -7.58 3.36 -2.03
N ALA A 557 -8.67 3.29 -1.28
CA ALA A 557 -10.01 3.55 -1.80
C ALA A 557 -10.89 4.14 -0.70
N ILE A 558 -11.96 4.83 -1.11
CA ILE A 558 -12.92 5.43 -0.21
C ILE A 558 -14.34 5.21 -0.74
N ASP A 559 -15.27 4.92 0.14
CA ASP A 559 -16.71 4.88 -0.15
C ASP A 559 -17.49 5.61 0.96
N VAL A 560 -18.73 5.94 0.70
CA VAL A 560 -19.60 6.70 1.62
C VAL A 560 -21.02 6.17 1.53
N THR A 561 -21.77 6.20 2.64
CA THR A 561 -23.21 5.91 2.62
C THR A 561 -23.97 6.93 1.75
N LYS A 562 -25.16 6.60 1.29
CA LYS A 562 -25.98 7.47 0.44
C LYS A 562 -26.19 8.86 1.05
N ASP A 563 -26.50 8.88 2.33
CA ASP A 563 -26.78 10.08 3.13
C ASP A 563 -25.54 10.80 3.64
N GLY A 564 -24.35 10.20 3.45
CA GLY A 564 -23.09 10.73 3.97
C GLY A 564 -22.88 10.49 5.47
N SER A 565 -23.71 9.69 6.13
CA SER A 565 -23.59 9.43 7.58
C SER A 565 -22.36 8.60 7.96
N TYR A 566 -21.84 7.79 7.04
CA TYR A 566 -20.64 6.98 7.26
C TYR A 566 -19.69 7.02 6.08
N ILE A 567 -18.39 7.01 6.39
CA ILE A 567 -17.28 6.87 5.45
C ILE A 567 -16.61 5.53 5.67
N LEU A 568 -16.23 4.88 4.59
CA LEU A 568 -15.44 3.65 4.57
C LEU A 568 -14.14 3.93 3.81
N ALA A 569 -13.02 3.89 4.51
CA ALA A 569 -11.70 3.99 3.92
C ALA A 569 -11.02 2.61 3.89
N THR A 570 -10.41 2.27 2.76
CA THR A 570 -9.64 1.03 2.58
C THR A 570 -8.16 1.34 2.64
N CYS A 571 -7.45 0.72 3.59
CA CYS A 571 -6.00 0.65 3.67
C CYS A 571 -5.52 -0.75 3.25
N ASP A 572 -4.20 -0.96 3.15
CA ASP A 572 -3.66 -2.25 2.68
C ASP A 572 -4.04 -3.42 3.60
N LYS A 573 -4.04 -3.24 4.93
CA LYS A 573 -4.24 -4.30 5.93
C LYS A 573 -5.48 -4.14 6.82
N TYR A 574 -6.23 -3.06 6.68
CA TYR A 574 -7.43 -2.79 7.46
C TYR A 574 -8.37 -1.82 6.75
N LEU A 575 -9.60 -1.76 7.21
CA LEU A 575 -10.59 -0.78 6.79
C LEU A 575 -10.89 0.15 7.97
N ILE A 576 -11.31 1.37 7.68
CA ILE A 576 -11.77 2.35 8.68
C ILE A 576 -13.20 2.76 8.35
N VAL A 577 -14.08 2.63 9.34
CA VAL A 577 -15.46 3.13 9.26
C VAL A 577 -15.60 4.33 10.19
N ILE A 578 -15.99 5.47 9.64
CA ILE A 578 -16.11 6.74 10.37
C ILE A 578 -17.57 7.18 10.35
N ASN A 579 -18.17 7.39 11.52
CA ASN A 579 -19.45 8.08 11.63
C ASN A 579 -19.22 9.60 11.48
N THR A 580 -19.89 10.21 10.52
CA THR A 580 -19.78 11.64 10.22
C THR A 580 -20.90 12.48 10.82
N VAL A 581 -21.88 11.86 11.49
CA VAL A 581 -23.00 12.58 12.09
C VAL A 581 -22.58 13.17 13.44
N ASN A 582 -22.89 14.44 13.63
CA ASN A 582 -22.68 15.11 14.90
C ASN A 582 -23.93 14.97 15.78
N ASP A 583 -23.78 14.36 16.98
CA ASP A 583 -24.88 14.11 17.92
C ASP A 583 -25.64 15.36 18.36
N ASN A 584 -25.00 16.52 18.36
CA ASN A 584 -25.58 17.75 18.89
C ASN A 584 -26.55 18.45 17.93
N ASN A 585 -26.45 18.23 16.61
CA ASN A 585 -27.22 18.97 15.61
C ASN A 585 -27.69 18.16 14.41
N ASN A 586 -27.50 16.84 14.42
CA ASN A 586 -27.83 15.91 13.33
C ASN A 586 -27.25 16.29 11.95
N LEU A 587 -26.29 17.22 11.89
CA LEU A 587 -25.58 17.58 10.66
C LEU A 587 -24.36 16.70 10.49
N ASN A 588 -24.02 16.38 9.25
CA ASN A 588 -22.86 15.56 8.96
C ASN A 588 -21.57 16.40 8.78
N GLY A 589 -20.41 15.75 8.87
CA GLY A 589 -19.11 16.37 8.74
C GLY A 589 -18.81 16.99 7.37
N PHE A 590 -19.64 16.76 6.37
CA PHE A 590 -19.55 17.43 5.07
C PHE A 590 -20.13 18.84 5.13
N GLU A 591 -21.13 19.08 5.96
CA GLU A 591 -21.85 20.35 6.07
C GLU A 591 -21.25 21.24 7.14
N LYS A 592 -20.84 20.65 8.26
CA LYS A 592 -20.19 21.36 9.37
C LYS A 592 -18.98 20.58 9.91
N PRO A 593 -17.97 21.27 10.45
CA PRO A 593 -16.87 20.57 11.12
C PRO A 593 -17.39 19.66 12.23
N LEU A 594 -16.87 18.43 12.31
CA LEU A 594 -17.27 17.45 13.32
C LEU A 594 -16.89 17.90 14.75
N GLY A 595 -15.95 18.82 14.89
CA GLY A 595 -15.53 19.34 16.19
C GLY A 595 -14.98 18.26 17.09
N LYS A 596 -15.35 18.27 18.37
CA LYS A 596 -15.02 17.24 19.36
C LYS A 596 -16.07 16.12 19.35
N SER A 597 -16.44 15.60 18.16
CA SER A 597 -17.38 14.48 18.05
C SER A 597 -16.91 13.29 18.86
N LYS A 598 -17.81 12.68 19.62
CA LYS A 598 -17.52 11.54 20.51
C LYS A 598 -17.39 10.21 19.77
N HIS A 599 -17.75 10.14 18.47
CA HIS A 599 -17.70 8.88 17.71
C HIS A 599 -16.33 8.71 17.07
N GLY A 600 -15.49 7.90 17.70
CA GLY A 600 -14.21 7.48 17.13
C GLY A 600 -14.41 6.62 15.87
N PRO A 601 -13.46 6.68 14.92
CA PRO A 601 -13.44 5.74 13.81
C PRO A 601 -13.33 4.31 14.32
N LYS A 602 -13.95 3.37 13.60
CA LYS A 602 -13.90 1.94 13.90
C LYS A 602 -13.01 1.26 12.88
N THR A 603 -12.06 0.45 13.34
CA THR A 603 -11.16 -0.31 12.47
C THR A 603 -11.71 -1.72 12.27
N LEU A 604 -11.83 -2.16 11.01
CA LEU A 604 -12.16 -3.53 10.65
C LEU A 604 -10.88 -4.23 10.23
N LYS A 605 -10.51 -5.29 10.94
CA LYS A 605 -9.30 -6.10 10.68
C LYS A 605 -9.69 -7.58 10.61
N ILE A 606 -8.88 -8.37 9.93
CA ILE A 606 -8.91 -9.82 10.03
C ILE A 606 -8.14 -10.21 11.30
N SER A 607 -8.64 -11.19 12.04
CA SER A 607 -7.97 -11.66 13.26
C SER A 607 -6.58 -12.22 12.93
N PRO A 608 -5.58 -12.09 13.82
CA PRO A 608 -4.27 -12.72 13.63
C PRO A 608 -4.37 -14.22 13.37
N GLN A 609 -5.31 -14.91 14.01
CA GLN A 609 -5.57 -16.33 13.81
C GLN A 609 -6.04 -16.63 12.38
N ASP A 610 -6.98 -15.84 11.85
CA ASP A 610 -7.46 -16.01 10.46
C ASP A 610 -6.40 -15.63 9.44
N VAL A 611 -5.53 -14.65 9.71
CA VAL A 611 -4.37 -14.35 8.86
C VAL A 611 -3.49 -15.59 8.71
N VAL A 612 -3.18 -16.27 9.83
CA VAL A 612 -2.38 -17.51 9.82
C VAL A 612 -3.16 -18.68 9.18
N LYS A 613 -4.44 -18.86 9.56
CA LYS A 613 -5.29 -19.95 9.05
C LYS A 613 -5.39 -19.91 7.54
N TYR A 614 -5.60 -18.75 6.95
CA TYR A 614 -5.85 -18.56 5.53
C TYR A 614 -4.62 -18.12 4.73
N GLY A 615 -3.47 -17.85 5.37
CA GLY A 615 -2.21 -17.45 4.72
C GLY A 615 -2.29 -16.08 4.06
N LEU A 616 -2.81 -15.06 4.78
CA LEU A 616 -3.12 -13.73 4.25
C LEU A 616 -2.03 -12.67 4.56
N GLU A 617 -0.90 -13.09 5.09
CA GLU A 617 0.18 -12.21 5.55
C GLU A 617 0.73 -11.29 4.45
N ASN A 618 0.75 -11.77 3.20
CA ASN A 618 1.27 -11.01 2.05
C ASN A 618 0.18 -10.26 1.28
N ASP A 619 -1.10 -10.56 1.53
CA ASP A 619 -2.21 -10.04 0.75
C ASP A 619 -2.69 -8.66 1.25
N LYS A 620 -3.33 -7.92 0.35
CA LYS A 620 -3.91 -6.60 0.58
C LYS A 620 -5.40 -6.60 0.32
N PHE A 621 -6.13 -5.75 1.03
CA PHE A 621 -7.55 -5.57 0.76
C PHE A 621 -7.79 -4.92 -0.61
N THR A 622 -8.75 -5.46 -1.35
CA THR A 622 -9.34 -4.77 -2.52
C THR A 622 -10.22 -3.62 -2.05
N PRO A 623 -10.57 -2.64 -2.92
CA PRO A 623 -11.46 -1.55 -2.56
C PRO A 623 -12.76 -2.02 -1.91
N ALA A 624 -12.96 -1.68 -0.64
CA ALA A 624 -14.16 -2.00 0.12
C ALA A 624 -15.33 -1.09 -0.25
N LYS A 625 -16.55 -1.61 -0.21
CA LYS A 625 -17.77 -0.87 -0.54
C LYS A 625 -18.91 -1.19 0.41
N PHE A 626 -19.78 -0.20 0.63
CA PHE A 626 -21.09 -0.40 1.21
C PHE A 626 -22.03 -1.05 0.19
N ASN A 627 -22.62 -2.17 0.53
CA ASN A 627 -23.61 -2.85 -0.31
C ASN A 627 -25.02 -2.41 0.06
N ILE A 628 -25.81 -2.11 -0.96
CA ILE A 628 -27.19 -1.67 -0.80
C ILE A 628 -28.11 -2.87 -0.99
N SER A 629 -28.93 -3.12 0.03
CA SER A 629 -29.93 -4.19 0.05
C SER A 629 -31.18 -3.83 -0.75
N LYS A 630 -32.10 -4.80 -0.91
CA LYS A 630 -33.41 -4.61 -1.55
C LYS A 630 -34.26 -3.49 -0.93
N ASN A 631 -34.00 -3.15 0.33
CA ASN A 631 -34.71 -2.09 1.05
C ASN A 631 -34.06 -0.71 0.89
N ASP A 632 -33.20 -0.56 -0.09
CA ASP A 632 -32.45 0.68 -0.40
C ASP A 632 -31.58 1.21 0.75
N LYS A 633 -31.20 0.33 1.71
CA LYS A 633 -30.33 0.66 2.85
C LYS A 633 -29.01 -0.09 2.73
N GLU A 634 -27.94 0.53 3.23
CA GLU A 634 -26.66 -0.12 3.37
C GLU A 634 -26.77 -1.25 4.41
N SER A 635 -26.47 -2.47 3.98
CA SER A 635 -26.59 -3.67 4.83
C SER A 635 -25.24 -4.24 5.25
N ASN A 636 -24.26 -4.17 4.35
CA ASN A 636 -22.99 -4.83 4.50
C ASN A 636 -21.84 -3.99 3.98
N ILE A 637 -20.64 -4.29 4.49
CA ILE A 637 -19.37 -3.89 3.91
C ILE A 637 -18.72 -5.12 3.31
N THR A 638 -18.37 -5.06 2.04
CA THR A 638 -17.70 -6.15 1.32
C THR A 638 -16.37 -5.70 0.75
N THR A 639 -15.37 -6.53 0.93
CA THR A 639 -14.05 -6.43 0.32
C THR A 639 -13.51 -7.83 0.04
N SER A 640 -12.32 -7.92 -0.54
CA SER A 640 -11.63 -9.19 -0.73
C SER A 640 -10.16 -9.06 -0.34
N ILE A 641 -9.54 -10.18 0.00
CA ILE A 641 -8.12 -10.28 0.32
C ILE A 641 -7.60 -11.63 -0.21
N GLY A 642 -6.60 -11.61 -1.09
CA GLY A 642 -6.11 -12.82 -1.74
C GLY A 642 -7.23 -13.57 -2.48
N GLU A 643 -7.45 -14.83 -2.13
CA GLU A 643 -8.51 -15.70 -2.67
C GLU A 643 -9.82 -15.66 -1.86
N TYR A 644 -9.98 -14.69 -0.95
CA TYR A 644 -11.10 -14.66 -0.02
C TYR A 644 -11.92 -13.39 -0.15
N ILE A 645 -13.26 -13.55 -0.02
CA ILE A 645 -14.20 -12.45 0.15
C ILE A 645 -14.47 -12.29 1.64
N VAL A 646 -14.46 -11.06 2.11
CA VAL A 646 -14.71 -10.73 3.52
C VAL A 646 -15.90 -9.79 3.60
N ILE A 647 -16.86 -10.13 4.47
CA ILE A 647 -18.14 -9.42 4.60
C ILE A 647 -18.39 -9.11 6.08
N TRP A 648 -18.59 -7.84 6.38
CA TRP A 648 -19.07 -7.36 7.69
C TRP A 648 -20.52 -6.94 7.61
N ASN A 649 -21.30 -7.24 8.66
CA ASN A 649 -22.66 -6.72 8.82
C ASN A 649 -22.60 -5.26 9.29
N PHE A 650 -23.15 -4.35 8.50
CA PHE A 650 -23.04 -2.92 8.79
C PHE A 650 -23.83 -2.51 10.05
N LYS A 651 -24.99 -3.11 10.33
CA LYS A 651 -25.75 -2.86 11.57
C LYS A 651 -24.93 -3.26 12.83
N LYS A 652 -24.17 -4.35 12.75
CA LYS A 652 -23.28 -4.77 13.85
C LYS A 652 -22.16 -3.74 14.05
N ILE A 653 -21.54 -3.28 12.96
CA ILE A 653 -20.52 -2.24 13.04
C ILE A 653 -21.08 -0.96 13.67
N GLN A 654 -22.28 -0.54 13.30
CA GLN A 654 -22.92 0.63 13.92
C GLN A 654 -23.05 0.48 15.45
N LYS A 655 -23.37 -0.74 15.93
CA LYS A 655 -23.44 -1.08 17.36
C LYS A 655 -22.06 -1.23 18.03
N GLY A 656 -20.95 -1.16 17.29
CA GLY A 656 -19.58 -1.31 17.81
C GLY A 656 -19.00 -2.71 17.65
N ILE A 657 -19.72 -3.66 17.05
CA ILE A 657 -19.29 -5.04 16.84
C ILE A 657 -18.52 -5.10 15.50
N VAL A 658 -17.19 -5.05 15.55
CA VAL A 658 -16.32 -4.94 14.37
C VAL A 658 -15.53 -6.20 14.06
N ASN A 659 -15.35 -7.10 15.04
CA ASN A 659 -14.56 -8.33 14.90
C ASN A 659 -15.36 -9.50 14.32
N GLN A 660 -16.66 -9.33 14.08
CA GLN A 660 -17.51 -10.35 13.51
C GLN A 660 -17.65 -10.14 11.98
N TYR A 661 -17.02 -10.99 11.23
CA TYR A 661 -17.09 -11.02 9.77
C TYR A 661 -17.28 -12.44 9.26
N LYS A 662 -17.70 -12.55 8.01
CA LYS A 662 -17.70 -13.81 7.27
C LYS A 662 -16.57 -13.77 6.25
N ILE A 663 -15.79 -14.86 6.18
CA ILE A 663 -14.74 -15.05 5.19
C ILE A 663 -15.09 -16.26 4.32
N LYS A 664 -14.97 -16.12 3.01
CA LYS A 664 -15.32 -17.16 2.06
C LYS A 664 -14.28 -17.29 0.95
N LYS A 665 -13.78 -18.49 0.73
CA LYS A 665 -12.82 -18.80 -0.32
C LYS A 665 -13.49 -18.85 -1.70
N VAL A 666 -12.82 -18.32 -2.74
CA VAL A 666 -13.29 -18.30 -4.14
C VAL A 666 -12.35 -19.02 -5.12
N ASN A 667 -11.34 -19.72 -4.62
CA ASN A 667 -10.40 -20.57 -5.36
C ASN A 667 -9.53 -19.88 -6.42
N GLN A 668 -9.59 -18.55 -6.53
CA GLN A 668 -8.70 -17.73 -7.36
C GLN A 668 -8.48 -16.38 -6.70
N PHE A 669 -7.36 -15.75 -6.98
CA PHE A 669 -7.06 -14.39 -6.50
C PHE A 669 -8.16 -13.42 -6.95
N VAL A 670 -8.66 -12.59 -6.04
CA VAL A 670 -9.72 -11.61 -6.36
C VAL A 670 -9.09 -10.30 -6.79
N ILE A 671 -9.39 -9.87 -8.02
CA ILE A 671 -8.95 -8.57 -8.56
C ILE A 671 -9.83 -7.44 -8.01
N GLY A 672 -11.14 -7.68 -7.89
CA GLY A 672 -12.09 -6.70 -7.41
C GLY A 672 -13.47 -7.28 -7.17
N ASN A 673 -14.29 -6.51 -6.47
CA ASN A 673 -15.69 -6.84 -6.23
C ASN A 673 -16.59 -5.65 -6.51
N THR A 674 -17.80 -5.91 -7.01
CA THR A 674 -18.86 -4.92 -7.23
C THR A 674 -20.18 -5.51 -6.73
N PHE A 675 -21.06 -4.66 -6.20
CA PHE A 675 -22.39 -5.11 -5.79
C PHE A 675 -23.42 -4.86 -6.89
N LYS A 676 -24.47 -5.67 -6.91
CA LYS A 676 -25.65 -5.44 -7.75
C LYS A 676 -26.60 -4.52 -6.99
N TYR A 677 -26.92 -3.39 -7.61
CA TYR A 677 -27.80 -2.40 -7.01
C TYR A 677 -29.18 -3.00 -6.65
N ASN A 678 -29.69 -2.72 -5.45
CA ASN A 678 -30.95 -3.26 -4.91
C ASN A 678 -31.05 -4.80 -4.90
N LYS A 679 -29.92 -5.50 -4.90
CA LYS A 679 -29.86 -6.95 -4.77
C LYS A 679 -28.82 -7.32 -3.70
N ASN A 680 -29.13 -8.35 -2.91
CA ASN A 680 -28.16 -8.89 -1.96
C ASN A 680 -27.12 -9.77 -2.66
N GLN A 681 -26.50 -9.23 -3.71
CA GLN A 681 -25.57 -9.97 -4.57
C GLN A 681 -24.28 -9.15 -4.78
N VAL A 682 -23.15 -9.83 -4.73
CA VAL A 682 -21.83 -9.29 -5.05
C VAL A 682 -21.27 -10.04 -6.25
N ILE A 683 -20.73 -9.29 -7.19
CA ILE A 683 -19.99 -9.83 -8.33
C ILE A 683 -18.52 -9.78 -7.97
N VAL A 684 -17.86 -10.93 -8.06
CA VAL A 684 -16.46 -11.12 -7.76
C VAL A 684 -15.72 -11.35 -9.07
N THR A 685 -14.73 -10.50 -9.33
CA THR A 685 -13.89 -10.56 -10.51
C THR A 685 -12.56 -11.19 -10.16
N MET A 686 -12.24 -12.27 -10.86
CA MET A 686 -10.99 -13.03 -10.76
C MET A 686 -10.25 -12.99 -12.10
N PRO A 687 -8.97 -13.32 -12.19
CA PRO A 687 -8.20 -13.23 -13.44
C PRO A 687 -8.85 -14.00 -14.62
N ASN A 688 -9.40 -15.17 -14.35
CA ASN A 688 -9.94 -16.05 -15.41
C ASN A 688 -11.45 -16.28 -15.27
N ASN A 689 -12.09 -15.71 -14.24
CA ASN A 689 -13.48 -16.02 -13.96
C ASN A 689 -14.24 -14.80 -13.40
N LEU A 690 -15.57 -14.88 -13.45
CA LEU A 690 -16.49 -13.94 -12.87
C LEU A 690 -17.58 -14.72 -12.13
N ARG A 691 -17.84 -14.42 -10.86
CA ARG A 691 -18.85 -15.12 -10.06
C ARG A 691 -19.83 -14.16 -9.40
N ILE A 692 -21.09 -14.59 -9.29
CA ILE A 692 -22.07 -13.92 -8.42
C ILE A 692 -22.10 -14.66 -7.09
N GLN A 693 -22.01 -13.89 -6.02
CA GLN A 693 -22.21 -14.37 -4.67
C GLN A 693 -23.50 -13.79 -4.09
N ASN A 694 -24.42 -14.66 -3.71
CA ASN A 694 -25.59 -14.28 -2.95
C ASN A 694 -25.18 -14.00 -1.50
N GLN A 695 -25.58 -12.84 -0.97
CA GLN A 695 -25.45 -12.49 0.44
C GLN A 695 -26.78 -12.81 1.11
N LYS A 696 -27.02 -14.08 1.47
CA LYS A 696 -28.11 -14.41 2.36
C LYS A 696 -27.73 -13.98 3.76
N TYR A 697 -28.43 -12.99 4.27
CA TYR A 697 -28.43 -12.68 5.69
C TYR A 697 -29.62 -13.35 6.32
N CYS A 698 -29.34 -14.14 7.33
CA CYS A 698 -30.38 -14.42 8.31
C CYS A 698 -30.72 -13.09 8.97
N ASP A 699 -31.84 -12.49 8.59
CA ASP A 699 -32.54 -11.52 9.42
C ASP A 699 -33.01 -12.28 10.66
N TYR A 700 -32.12 -12.50 11.61
CA TYR A 700 -32.52 -12.78 12.99
C TYR A 700 -32.71 -11.40 13.64
N GLU A 701 -33.96 -11.10 13.94
CA GLU A 701 -34.43 -9.97 14.75
C GLU A 701 -33.69 -9.85 16.10
#